data_524efef55fb18afb38b900535fc086d7
#
_entry.id   524efef55fb18afb38b900535fc086d7
#
_cell.length_a   1.000
_cell.length_b   1.000
_cell.length_c   1.000
_cell.angle_alpha   90.00
_cell.angle_beta   90.00
_cell.angle_gamma   90.00
#
_symmetry.space_group_name_H-M   'P 1'
#
loop_
_entity.id
_entity.type
_entity.pdbx_description
1 polymer ?
#
loop_
_entity_poly.entity_id
_entity_poly.type
_entity_poly.pdbx_seq_one_letter_code
_entity_poly.pdbx_strand_id
1 'polypeptide(L)'
;MVQDKLIVRGAREHNLKDIHVELPRDALIVFTGLSGSGKSSLAFDTIFAEGQRRYVESLSAYARQFLGQLDKPDVDFIEGLSPAVSIDQKSTNRNPRSTVGTITEVYDYLRLLFARIGRPHCPKCGKPVSRQTPQQIVDQILELPEGTRFQVLAPIVRERKGEFVDLFRSLQSQGYARVEVDGTTHALDAVPKLRKQVKHSISVVVDRLVAKPSGRRRLTDTVETALRLGGGVVVIDRVDLADDDPERQTTFSEHLACLDDGLSFEELEPRSFSFNSPFGACAECGGLGTRMEVDPELVVPDPGLSPADGALAPISSGSTSEYFQRLLTALAEELHFDLDTPFEDLGKDVQDVLLNGRGGQVVVRYRNRYGRERTYATGWEGVIPYVERRHAHAESDSLRDRFAGYMRDIPCPACGGARLKPLSLAVTIGGRNIAEIAGLPIATCSEFLEGLDLDDREAQIAARVLKEVNARLRFLIDVGLHYLTLDRAAGTLAGGEAQRIRLATQIGSGLVGVLYVLDEPSIGLHQRDNHRLIETLVRLRDLGNTLIVVEHDEDTIRASDWVVDIGPAAGEHGGQVVVSGPLPQLLKSKDSLTGAYLSGRRSIEVPVIRRPIDTARVLTVHNAREHNLRDVTVDFPLGVLVAVTGVSGSGKSTLVNDVLYTVLARELHSARRVPGRHRAVTGVEQLDKVVHVDQGPIGRTPRSNPATYTGVFDHIRRLFAETEEAKIRGYTPGRFSFNVKGGRCEACTGDGTLRIEMNFLPDVYVPCGECHGARYNRETLEVHYKGKTIAEVLDMPIEEAAEFFAAIPAIARHLNTLVDVGLGYVRLGQPAPTLSGGEAQRVKLASELQRRSTGRTVYVLDEPTTGLHFEDVRRLLGVLHSLVDKGNTVIVIEHNLDVIKTVDWIIDLGPEGGSGGGMIVAQGTPEEVTQVAQSHTGTFLKPMLTAGP
;
A
#
# COMPACT_ATOMS: atom_id res chain seq x y z
N MET A 1 33.27 -29.97 -12.01
CA MET A 1 32.04 -30.37 -12.69
C MET A 1 30.94 -29.45 -12.21
N VAL A 2 30.34 -28.69 -13.10
CA VAL A 2 29.16 -27.90 -12.78
C VAL A 2 28.04 -28.89 -12.44
N GLN A 3 27.47 -28.82 -11.26
CA GLN A 3 26.35 -29.69 -10.90
C GLN A 3 25.11 -29.24 -11.72
N ASP A 4 24.62 -30.12 -12.57
CA ASP A 4 23.46 -29.83 -13.45
C ASP A 4 22.12 -29.92 -12.73
N LYS A 5 22.12 -30.22 -11.43
CA LYS A 5 20.90 -30.43 -10.61
C LYS A 5 20.99 -29.75 -9.26
N LEU A 6 19.83 -29.31 -8.80
CA LEU A 6 19.56 -28.95 -7.41
C LEU A 6 18.99 -30.18 -6.70
N ILE A 7 19.63 -30.68 -5.66
CA ILE A 7 19.23 -31.92 -4.95
C ILE A 7 18.85 -31.54 -3.52
N VAL A 8 17.60 -31.85 -3.14
CA VAL A 8 17.08 -31.70 -1.77
C VAL A 8 16.87 -33.08 -1.18
N ARG A 9 17.34 -33.32 0.03
CA ARG A 9 17.15 -34.57 0.76
C ARG A 9 16.74 -34.32 2.19
N GLY A 10 15.67 -35.05 2.62
CA GLY A 10 15.22 -35.05 3.98
C GLY A 10 14.56 -33.74 4.41
N ALA A 11 13.77 -33.09 3.55
CA ALA A 11 13.05 -31.90 3.92
C ALA A 11 11.82 -32.25 4.78
N ARG A 12 11.76 -31.65 6.00
CA ARG A 12 10.73 -31.92 7.03
C ARG A 12 10.11 -30.65 7.60
N GLU A 13 10.32 -29.50 6.95
CA GLU A 13 9.79 -28.23 7.42
C GLU A 13 8.25 -28.24 7.40
N HIS A 14 7.61 -27.76 8.47
CA HIS A 14 6.16 -27.73 8.66
C HIS A 14 5.49 -29.09 8.45
N ASN A 15 4.71 -29.26 7.36
CA ASN A 15 3.98 -30.49 7.05
C ASN A 15 4.71 -31.42 6.08
N LEU A 16 5.94 -31.10 5.67
CA LEU A 16 6.72 -31.92 4.74
C LEU A 16 7.12 -33.25 5.37
N LYS A 17 6.92 -34.33 4.62
CA LYS A 17 7.17 -35.71 5.06
C LYS A 17 8.45 -36.30 4.46
N ASP A 18 9.61 -35.85 4.94
CA ASP A 18 10.92 -36.37 4.54
C ASP A 18 11.12 -36.34 3.02
N ILE A 19 10.88 -35.17 2.40
CA ILE A 19 10.90 -35.02 0.94
C ILE A 19 12.32 -35.16 0.38
N HIS A 20 12.43 -35.96 -0.69
CA HIS A 20 13.61 -36.07 -1.53
C HIS A 20 13.23 -35.67 -2.96
N VAL A 21 13.92 -34.67 -3.51
CA VAL A 21 13.64 -34.17 -4.89
C VAL A 21 14.92 -33.77 -5.58
N GLU A 22 15.03 -34.10 -6.87
CA GLU A 22 16.09 -33.65 -7.77
C GLU A 22 15.47 -32.76 -8.85
N LEU A 23 15.95 -31.54 -8.95
CA LEU A 23 15.44 -30.51 -9.84
C LEU A 23 16.50 -30.12 -10.87
N PRO A 24 16.15 -29.91 -12.15
CA PRO A 24 17.07 -29.39 -13.15
C PRO A 24 17.49 -27.96 -12.82
N ARG A 25 18.70 -27.58 -13.15
CA ARG A 25 19.14 -26.16 -13.13
C ARG A 25 18.85 -25.50 -14.48
N ASP A 26 18.90 -24.18 -14.50
CA ASP A 26 18.67 -23.36 -15.69
C ASP A 26 17.33 -23.70 -16.39
N ALA A 27 16.32 -23.91 -15.55
CA ALA A 27 14.99 -24.35 -15.93
C ALA A 27 13.88 -23.58 -15.21
N LEU A 28 12.71 -23.54 -15.81
CA LEU A 28 11.48 -23.06 -15.19
C LEU A 28 10.78 -24.24 -14.52
N ILE A 29 10.79 -24.26 -13.20
CA ILE A 29 10.25 -25.32 -12.34
C ILE A 29 9.00 -24.81 -11.67
N VAL A 30 7.88 -25.48 -11.86
CA VAL A 30 6.62 -25.10 -11.18
C VAL A 30 6.32 -26.07 -10.05
N PHE A 31 6.09 -25.51 -8.84
CA PHE A 31 5.56 -26.24 -7.68
C PHE A 31 4.06 -26.03 -7.62
N THR A 32 3.30 -27.10 -7.76
CA THR A 32 1.84 -27.11 -7.78
C THR A 32 1.24 -28.09 -6.76
N GLY A 33 -0.08 -28.09 -6.60
CA GLY A 33 -0.82 -28.95 -5.66
C GLY A 33 -1.83 -28.16 -4.84
N LEU A 34 -2.62 -28.82 -4.02
CA LEU A 34 -3.66 -28.20 -3.19
C LEU A 34 -3.14 -27.09 -2.28
N SER A 35 -4.00 -26.13 -1.92
CA SER A 35 -3.68 -25.13 -0.90
C SER A 35 -3.35 -25.83 0.42
N GLY A 36 -2.23 -25.44 1.08
CA GLY A 36 -1.76 -26.08 2.30
C GLY A 36 -1.09 -27.45 2.11
N SER A 37 -0.75 -27.87 0.88
CA SER A 37 -0.05 -29.16 0.63
C SER A 37 1.43 -29.16 0.98
N GLY A 38 2.07 -27.97 1.23
CA GLY A 38 3.49 -27.84 1.59
C GLY A 38 4.36 -27.24 0.48
N LYS A 39 3.78 -26.70 -0.60
CA LYS A 39 4.49 -26.04 -1.71
C LYS A 39 5.43 -24.94 -1.24
N SER A 40 4.88 -23.98 -0.50
CA SER A 40 5.63 -22.83 0.00
C SER A 40 6.66 -23.26 1.06
N SER A 41 6.35 -24.27 1.87
CA SER A 41 7.30 -24.85 2.85
C SER A 41 8.53 -25.44 2.16
N LEU A 42 8.38 -26.11 1.01
CA LEU A 42 9.51 -26.61 0.25
C LEU A 42 10.27 -25.49 -0.49
N ALA A 43 9.54 -24.57 -1.18
CA ALA A 43 10.13 -23.53 -2.00
C ALA A 43 10.81 -22.44 -1.17
N PHE A 44 10.10 -21.87 -0.18
CA PHE A 44 10.55 -20.71 0.59
C PHE A 44 11.21 -21.11 1.92
N ASP A 45 10.52 -21.90 2.75
CA ASP A 45 11.00 -22.19 4.10
C ASP A 45 12.13 -23.22 4.11
N THR A 46 12.33 -23.97 3.01
CA THR A 46 13.42 -24.96 2.88
C THR A 46 14.49 -24.49 1.86
N ILE A 47 14.16 -24.44 0.55
CA ILE A 47 15.15 -24.20 -0.51
C ILE A 47 15.70 -22.77 -0.47
N PHE A 48 14.80 -21.78 -0.46
CA PHE A 48 15.21 -20.38 -0.42
C PHE A 48 15.88 -20.03 0.93
N ALA A 49 15.31 -20.45 2.06
CA ALA A 49 15.86 -20.18 3.39
C ALA A 49 17.29 -20.72 3.53
N GLU A 50 17.57 -21.95 3.08
CA GLU A 50 18.93 -22.52 3.11
C GLU A 50 19.87 -21.79 2.13
N GLY A 51 19.39 -21.41 0.94
CA GLY A 51 20.17 -20.61 -0.02
C GLY A 51 20.57 -19.25 0.56
N GLN A 52 19.63 -18.56 1.19
CA GLN A 52 19.88 -17.27 1.86
C GLN A 52 20.82 -17.43 3.07
N ARG A 53 20.62 -18.46 3.90
CA ARG A 53 21.47 -18.75 5.05
C ARG A 53 22.93 -18.94 4.62
N ARG A 54 23.19 -19.78 3.62
CA ARG A 54 24.56 -20.01 3.10
C ARG A 54 25.18 -18.75 2.51
N TYR A 55 24.36 -17.92 1.82
CA TYR A 55 24.84 -16.66 1.28
C TYR A 55 25.26 -15.72 2.42
N VAL A 56 24.41 -15.55 3.46
CA VAL A 56 24.72 -14.71 4.64
C VAL A 56 25.94 -15.24 5.38
N GLU A 57 26.10 -16.55 5.53
CA GLU A 57 27.27 -17.15 6.17
C GLU A 57 28.58 -16.90 5.38
N SER A 58 28.51 -16.73 4.08
CA SER A 58 29.67 -16.39 3.25
C SER A 58 30.13 -14.93 3.39
N LEU A 59 29.30 -14.06 3.99
CA LEU A 59 29.62 -12.65 4.22
C LEU A 59 30.59 -12.46 5.42
N SER A 60 31.20 -11.28 5.52
CA SER A 60 32.05 -10.92 6.62
C SER A 60 31.33 -10.99 7.98
N ALA A 61 32.09 -11.23 9.07
CA ALA A 61 31.53 -11.27 10.44
C ALA A 61 30.80 -9.97 10.81
N TYR A 62 31.22 -8.83 10.29
CA TYR A 62 30.58 -7.55 10.48
C TYR A 62 29.19 -7.49 9.79
N ALA A 63 29.10 -7.93 8.53
CA ALA A 63 27.83 -7.97 7.80
C ALA A 63 26.81 -8.93 8.45
N ARG A 64 27.29 -10.07 8.98
CA ARG A 64 26.46 -11.06 9.71
C ARG A 64 25.83 -10.49 10.98
N GLN A 65 26.52 -9.58 11.69
CA GLN A 65 25.94 -8.91 12.88
C GLN A 65 24.69 -8.08 12.56
N PHE A 66 24.61 -7.52 11.35
CA PHE A 66 23.45 -6.70 10.93
C PHE A 66 22.31 -7.53 10.34
N LEU A 67 22.62 -8.69 9.74
CA LEU A 67 21.62 -9.53 9.06
C LEU A 67 20.97 -10.57 9.98
N GLY A 68 21.47 -10.72 11.21
CA GLY A 68 21.00 -11.72 12.17
C GLY A 68 21.45 -13.15 11.83
N GLN A 69 21.23 -14.07 12.77
CA GLN A 69 21.37 -15.51 12.54
C GLN A 69 20.07 -16.03 11.96
N LEU A 70 20.12 -16.60 10.76
CA LEU A 70 19.00 -17.32 10.15
C LEU A 70 18.96 -18.74 10.70
N ASP A 71 17.79 -19.20 11.13
CA ASP A 71 17.61 -20.57 11.57
C ASP A 71 17.87 -21.54 10.40
N LYS A 72 18.48 -22.67 10.70
CA LYS A 72 18.69 -23.72 9.70
C LYS A 72 17.36 -24.44 9.48
N PRO A 73 16.85 -24.52 8.24
CA PRO A 73 15.64 -25.30 7.99
C PRO A 73 15.83 -26.79 8.30
N ASP A 74 14.74 -27.47 8.64
CA ASP A 74 14.74 -28.90 8.93
C ASP A 74 14.88 -29.70 7.60
N VAL A 75 16.13 -29.85 7.18
CA VAL A 75 16.53 -30.57 5.99
C VAL A 75 17.90 -31.23 6.22
N ASP A 76 18.08 -32.45 5.73
CA ASP A 76 19.34 -33.15 5.89
C ASP A 76 20.44 -32.44 5.12
N PHE A 77 20.27 -32.23 3.82
CA PHE A 77 21.16 -31.40 3.00
C PHE A 77 20.52 -30.93 1.68
N ILE A 78 21.06 -29.84 1.14
CA ILE A 78 20.74 -29.34 -0.19
C ILE A 78 22.05 -29.12 -0.96
N GLU A 79 22.16 -29.71 -2.17
CA GLU A 79 23.29 -29.51 -3.08
C GLU A 79 22.86 -28.73 -4.32
N GLY A 80 23.83 -28.07 -4.97
CA GLY A 80 23.58 -27.32 -6.22
C GLY A 80 22.88 -25.99 -6.05
N LEU A 81 22.81 -25.43 -4.81
CA LEU A 81 22.23 -24.11 -4.57
C LEU A 81 23.07 -23.01 -5.22
N SER A 82 22.39 -22.14 -5.96
CA SER A 82 22.88 -20.82 -6.39
C SER A 82 22.48 -19.74 -5.38
N PRO A 83 23.06 -18.51 -5.46
CA PRO A 83 22.52 -17.38 -4.74
C PRO A 83 21.01 -17.26 -4.99
N ALA A 84 20.22 -17.20 -3.92
CA ALA A 84 18.79 -17.26 -4.01
C ALA A 84 18.16 -15.88 -3.81
N VAL A 85 17.16 -15.55 -4.63
CA VAL A 85 16.34 -14.33 -4.55
C VAL A 85 14.86 -14.73 -4.45
N SER A 86 14.16 -14.22 -3.43
CA SER A 86 12.73 -14.44 -3.25
C SER A 86 11.92 -13.23 -3.74
N ILE A 87 10.82 -13.52 -4.42
CA ILE A 87 9.84 -12.53 -4.85
C ILE A 87 8.48 -12.95 -4.30
N ASP A 88 8.23 -12.56 -3.04
CA ASP A 88 7.03 -12.87 -2.29
C ASP A 88 5.93 -11.79 -2.45
N GLN A 89 4.71 -12.15 -2.06
CA GLN A 89 3.54 -11.26 -2.11
C GLN A 89 3.41 -10.38 -0.85
N LYS A 90 3.98 -10.79 0.30
CA LYS A 90 3.61 -10.27 1.63
C LYS A 90 4.20 -8.90 2.00
N SER A 91 5.23 -8.40 1.33
CA SER A 91 5.93 -7.19 1.74
C SER A 91 5.52 -5.97 0.91
N THR A 92 4.42 -5.31 1.23
CA THR A 92 4.12 -3.96 0.72
C THR A 92 4.91 -2.92 1.52
N ASN A 93 5.70 -2.12 0.82
CA ASN A 93 6.42 -1.00 1.45
C ASN A 93 5.40 0.08 1.87
N ARG A 94 5.24 0.30 3.17
CA ARG A 94 4.31 1.29 3.73
C ARG A 94 4.90 2.70 3.83
N ASN A 95 6.10 2.92 3.34
CA ASN A 95 6.70 4.24 3.35
C ASN A 95 5.96 5.17 2.38
N PRO A 96 5.30 6.26 2.85
CA PRO A 96 4.54 7.16 1.99
C PRO A 96 5.38 7.91 0.96
N ARG A 97 6.70 7.93 1.14
CA ARG A 97 7.64 8.53 0.19
C ARG A 97 8.11 7.58 -0.90
N SER A 98 7.82 6.28 -0.80
CA SER A 98 8.16 5.32 -1.84
C SER A 98 7.16 5.40 -3.00
N THR A 99 7.67 5.51 -4.22
CA THR A 99 6.89 5.50 -5.47
C THR A 99 7.38 4.39 -6.40
N VAL A 100 6.60 4.06 -7.42
CA VAL A 100 7.03 3.12 -8.46
C VAL A 100 8.40 3.53 -9.01
N GLY A 101 8.58 4.81 -9.35
CA GLY A 101 9.85 5.31 -9.89
C GLY A 101 11.04 5.16 -8.95
N THR A 102 10.84 5.29 -7.61
CA THR A 102 11.94 5.12 -6.65
C THR A 102 12.27 3.66 -6.37
N ILE A 103 11.27 2.76 -6.38
CA ILE A 103 11.50 1.32 -6.18
C ILE A 103 12.23 0.72 -7.39
N THR A 104 11.90 1.17 -8.60
CA THR A 104 12.52 0.72 -9.85
C THR A 104 13.82 1.44 -10.19
N GLU A 105 14.25 2.38 -9.35
CA GLU A 105 15.40 3.27 -9.58
C GLU A 105 15.28 4.17 -10.83
N VAL A 106 14.20 4.08 -11.59
CA VAL A 106 13.97 4.91 -12.78
C VAL A 106 14.02 6.40 -12.42
N TYR A 107 13.43 6.76 -11.29
CA TYR A 107 13.42 8.16 -10.82
C TYR A 107 14.83 8.69 -10.51
N ASP A 108 15.76 7.84 -10.07
CA ASP A 108 17.14 8.23 -9.80
C ASP A 108 17.88 8.59 -11.10
N TYR A 109 17.65 7.82 -12.15
CA TYR A 109 18.16 8.14 -13.48
C TYR A 109 17.50 9.38 -14.10
N LEU A 110 16.19 9.59 -13.90
CA LEU A 110 15.50 10.80 -14.33
C LEU A 110 16.09 12.05 -13.64
N ARG A 111 16.35 11.98 -12.32
CA ARG A 111 17.02 13.08 -11.59
C ARG A 111 18.39 13.40 -12.17
N LEU A 112 19.17 12.38 -12.54
CA LEU A 112 20.46 12.56 -13.18
C LEU A 112 20.30 13.20 -14.56
N LEU A 113 19.33 12.75 -15.36
CA LEU A 113 19.03 13.29 -16.68
C LEU A 113 18.68 14.80 -16.59
N PHE A 114 17.75 15.16 -15.69
CA PHE A 114 17.34 16.55 -15.47
C PHE A 114 18.49 17.43 -14.98
N ALA A 115 19.39 16.91 -14.15
CA ALA A 115 20.56 17.66 -13.68
C ALA A 115 21.59 17.89 -14.80
N ARG A 116 21.62 17.07 -15.87
CA ARG A 116 22.64 17.14 -16.92
C ARG A 116 22.19 17.85 -18.20
N ILE A 117 20.95 17.62 -18.63
CA ILE A 117 20.39 18.18 -19.88
C ILE A 117 19.10 18.97 -19.65
N GLY A 118 18.65 19.12 -18.41
CA GLY A 118 17.45 19.90 -18.08
C GLY A 118 17.63 21.39 -18.39
N ARG A 119 16.63 21.99 -19.03
CA ARG A 119 16.61 23.40 -19.40
C ARG A 119 15.79 24.18 -18.37
N PRO A 120 16.41 25.02 -17.53
CA PRO A 120 15.69 25.76 -16.49
C PRO A 120 14.90 26.93 -17.07
N HIS A 121 13.72 27.16 -16.52
CA HIS A 121 12.84 28.28 -16.84
C HIS A 121 12.49 29.04 -15.56
N CYS A 122 12.19 30.31 -15.67
CA CYS A 122 11.71 31.05 -14.52
C CYS A 122 10.30 30.58 -14.10
N PRO A 123 10.07 30.20 -12.84
CA PRO A 123 8.74 29.74 -12.39
C PRO A 123 7.67 30.84 -12.37
N LYS A 124 8.07 32.14 -12.45
CA LYS A 124 7.14 33.29 -12.49
C LYS A 124 6.79 33.70 -13.91
N CYS A 125 7.79 33.96 -14.76
CA CYS A 125 7.56 34.48 -16.12
C CYS A 125 7.64 33.40 -17.21
N GLY A 126 8.09 32.19 -16.91
CA GLY A 126 8.21 31.07 -17.87
C GLY A 126 9.37 31.19 -18.86
N LYS A 127 10.15 32.28 -18.84
CA LYS A 127 11.27 32.51 -19.78
C LYS A 127 12.46 31.59 -19.44
N PRO A 128 13.25 31.17 -20.45
CA PRO A 128 14.49 30.43 -20.22
C PRO A 128 15.44 31.23 -19.32
N VAL A 129 16.05 30.52 -18.36
CA VAL A 129 17.00 31.13 -17.45
C VAL A 129 18.41 31.12 -18.05
N SER A 130 19.08 32.24 -18.04
CA SER A 130 20.45 32.41 -18.53
C SER A 130 21.42 32.70 -17.37
N ARG A 131 22.72 32.52 -17.63
CA ARG A 131 23.76 32.91 -16.67
C ARG A 131 23.82 34.42 -16.57
N GLN A 132 23.89 34.97 -15.35
CA GLN A 132 24.15 36.39 -15.12
C GLN A 132 25.64 36.64 -15.12
N THR A 133 26.09 37.62 -15.89
CA THR A 133 27.46 38.10 -15.79
C THR A 133 27.60 39.00 -14.54
N PRO A 134 28.81 39.11 -13.95
CA PRO A 134 29.04 40.05 -12.84
C PRO A 134 28.55 41.47 -13.16
N GLN A 135 28.65 41.90 -14.44
CA GLN A 135 28.19 43.19 -14.90
C GLN A 135 26.68 43.36 -14.76
N GLN A 136 25.91 42.34 -15.20
CA GLN A 136 24.44 42.33 -15.09
C GLN A 136 23.99 42.37 -13.63
N ILE A 137 24.68 41.60 -12.75
CA ILE A 137 24.41 41.62 -11.31
C ILE A 137 24.60 43.01 -10.73
N VAL A 138 25.70 43.66 -11.09
CA VAL A 138 26.00 45.05 -10.66
C VAL A 138 24.94 46.02 -11.16
N ASP A 139 24.50 45.91 -12.43
CA ASP A 139 23.45 46.74 -12.99
C ASP A 139 22.15 46.63 -12.22
N GLN A 140 21.72 45.41 -11.91
CA GLN A 140 20.51 45.17 -11.09
C GLN A 140 20.63 45.70 -9.65
N ILE A 141 21.81 45.58 -9.02
CA ILE A 141 22.02 46.14 -7.67
C ILE A 141 21.93 47.68 -7.71
N LEU A 142 22.36 48.29 -8.80
CA LEU A 142 22.31 49.77 -8.98
C LEU A 142 20.90 50.28 -9.31
N GLU A 143 19.94 49.40 -9.66
CA GLU A 143 18.52 49.74 -9.79
C GLU A 143 17.83 49.93 -8.43
N LEU A 144 18.47 49.50 -7.32
CA LEU A 144 17.95 49.76 -5.96
C LEU A 144 17.87 51.28 -5.73
N PRO A 145 16.90 51.78 -4.93
CA PRO A 145 16.77 53.19 -4.59
C PRO A 145 18.09 53.77 -4.09
N GLU A 146 18.45 54.95 -4.61
CA GLU A 146 19.68 55.60 -4.21
C GLU A 146 19.72 55.87 -2.70
N GLY A 147 20.80 55.47 -2.05
CA GLY A 147 20.94 55.56 -0.60
C GLY A 147 20.63 54.28 0.16
N THR A 148 20.09 53.21 -0.49
CA THR A 148 19.86 51.92 0.13
C THR A 148 21.17 51.32 0.67
N ARG A 149 21.17 50.95 1.96
CA ARG A 149 22.34 50.32 2.59
C ARG A 149 22.21 48.81 2.50
N PHE A 150 23.26 48.19 2.01
CA PHE A 150 23.33 46.76 1.88
C PHE A 150 24.70 46.17 2.19
N GLN A 151 24.75 44.91 2.52
CA GLN A 151 25.99 44.15 2.60
C GLN A 151 26.04 43.08 1.51
N VAL A 152 27.25 42.86 0.99
CA VAL A 152 27.52 41.84 -0.01
C VAL A 152 28.04 40.60 0.71
N LEU A 153 27.29 39.51 0.63
CA LEU A 153 27.58 38.27 1.30
C LEU A 153 28.04 37.20 0.31
N ALA A 154 29.09 36.47 0.66
CA ALA A 154 29.54 35.28 -0.07
C ALA A 154 29.19 34.01 0.75
N PRO A 155 28.22 33.19 0.32
CA PRO A 155 27.83 31.97 1.05
C PRO A 155 28.88 30.87 0.83
N ILE A 156 29.60 30.47 1.92
CA ILE A 156 30.69 29.50 1.85
C ILE A 156 30.20 28.13 2.36
N VAL A 157 29.35 28.10 3.38
CA VAL A 157 28.77 26.86 3.93
C VAL A 157 27.27 26.95 3.84
N ARG A 158 26.63 25.89 3.28
CA ARG A 158 25.18 25.80 3.16
C ARG A 158 24.69 24.51 3.77
N GLU A 159 23.91 24.60 4.85
CA GLU A 159 23.30 23.48 5.57
C GLU A 159 24.22 22.28 5.84
N ARG A 160 25.45 22.54 6.29
CA ARG A 160 26.41 21.50 6.63
C ARG A 160 26.65 21.41 8.13
N LYS A 161 26.77 20.19 8.64
CA LYS A 161 27.13 19.91 10.04
C LYS A 161 28.63 20.17 10.25
N GLY A 162 29.00 20.80 11.36
CA GLY A 162 30.39 21.04 11.71
C GLY A 162 30.58 22.20 12.68
N GLU A 163 31.75 22.32 13.28
CA GLU A 163 32.14 23.43 14.17
C GLU A 163 32.81 24.57 13.38
N PHE A 164 33.31 24.31 12.18
CA PHE A 164 33.93 25.25 11.23
C PHE A 164 35.04 26.19 11.76
N VAL A 165 35.72 25.79 12.85
CA VAL A 165 36.73 26.61 13.51
C VAL A 165 37.88 26.98 12.56
N ASP A 166 38.37 26.03 11.77
CA ASP A 166 39.45 26.26 10.82
C ASP A 166 39.03 27.17 9.66
N LEU A 167 37.75 27.11 9.23
CA LEU A 167 37.19 28.00 8.27
C LEU A 167 37.22 29.46 8.78
N PHE A 168 36.78 29.72 10.00
CA PHE A 168 36.79 31.06 10.58
C PHE A 168 38.23 31.62 10.74
N ARG A 169 39.19 30.79 11.13
CA ARG A 169 40.62 31.16 11.20
C ARG A 169 41.15 31.52 9.80
N SER A 170 40.83 30.73 8.80
CA SER A 170 41.22 30.97 7.42
C SER A 170 40.65 32.33 6.88
N LEU A 171 39.37 32.58 7.14
CA LEU A 171 38.72 33.82 6.76
C LEU A 171 39.34 35.06 7.46
N GLN A 172 39.66 34.90 8.74
CA GLN A 172 40.35 35.95 9.51
C GLN A 172 41.76 36.24 8.96
N SER A 173 42.52 35.19 8.59
CA SER A 173 43.84 35.35 7.96
C SER A 173 43.79 36.00 6.59
N GLN A 174 42.68 35.89 5.87
CA GLN A 174 42.43 36.55 4.59
C GLN A 174 41.95 38.00 4.73
N GLY A 175 41.76 38.48 5.96
CA GLY A 175 41.44 39.89 6.25
C GLY A 175 39.94 40.21 6.31
N TYR A 176 39.08 39.22 6.33
CA TYR A 176 37.64 39.42 6.54
C TYR A 176 37.36 39.72 8.02
N ALA A 177 36.40 40.60 8.28
CA ALA A 177 36.10 41.05 9.63
C ALA A 177 34.80 40.44 10.20
N ARG A 178 33.87 39.98 9.32
CA ARG A 178 32.53 39.55 9.73
C ARG A 178 32.03 38.39 8.91
N VAL A 179 31.23 37.58 9.58
CA VAL A 179 30.46 36.47 9.00
C VAL A 179 29.02 36.52 9.46
N GLU A 180 28.14 36.05 8.62
CA GLU A 180 26.77 35.73 8.99
C GLU A 180 26.70 34.23 9.24
N VAL A 181 26.18 33.83 10.41
CA VAL A 181 25.96 32.43 10.80
C VAL A 181 24.49 32.26 11.11
N ASP A 182 23.82 31.39 10.39
CA ASP A 182 22.39 31.08 10.55
C ASP A 182 21.50 32.34 10.60
N GLY A 183 21.79 33.31 9.72
CA GLY A 183 21.07 34.60 9.59
C GLY A 183 21.52 35.70 10.56
N THR A 184 22.46 35.40 11.45
CA THR A 184 22.97 36.40 12.41
C THR A 184 24.41 36.83 12.09
N THR A 185 24.65 38.11 11.96
CA THR A 185 25.99 38.64 11.68
C THR A 185 26.85 38.73 12.95
N HIS A 186 28.02 38.11 12.92
CA HIS A 186 29.01 38.10 13.99
C HIS A 186 30.35 38.69 13.51
N ALA A 187 31.09 39.32 14.41
CA ALA A 187 32.49 39.58 14.17
C ALA A 187 33.28 38.26 14.20
N LEU A 188 34.27 38.09 13.30
CA LEU A 188 35.02 36.81 13.18
C LEU A 188 35.79 36.40 14.47
N ASP A 189 36.11 37.36 15.32
CA ASP A 189 36.73 37.19 16.62
C ASP A 189 35.72 36.83 17.74
N ALA A 190 34.43 36.98 17.51
CA ALA A 190 33.31 36.78 18.45
C ALA A 190 32.25 35.79 17.98
N VAL A 191 32.59 34.90 17.01
CA VAL A 191 31.68 33.87 16.54
C VAL A 191 31.42 32.84 17.66
N PRO A 192 30.15 32.56 17.99
CA PRO A 192 29.83 31.56 19.01
C PRO A 192 30.30 30.16 18.57
N LYS A 193 30.63 29.30 19.56
CA LYS A 193 31.01 27.92 19.26
C LYS A 193 29.85 27.13 18.67
N LEU A 194 29.98 26.71 17.43
CA LEU A 194 28.94 26.00 16.70
C LEU A 194 28.84 24.53 17.16
N ARG A 195 27.62 23.96 17.09
CA ARG A 195 27.35 22.58 17.49
C ARG A 195 27.66 21.63 16.35
N LYS A 196 28.57 20.66 16.58
CA LYS A 196 29.03 19.70 15.57
C LYS A 196 27.92 18.91 14.87
N GLN A 197 26.80 18.64 15.55
CA GLN A 197 25.69 17.83 15.04
C GLN A 197 24.55 18.64 14.41
N VAL A 198 24.60 19.98 14.49
CA VAL A 198 23.62 20.89 13.91
C VAL A 198 24.11 21.33 12.54
N LYS A 199 23.20 21.50 11.60
CA LYS A 199 23.48 22.08 10.30
C LYS A 199 23.58 23.59 10.44
N HIS A 200 24.62 24.18 9.83
CA HIS A 200 24.87 25.61 9.83
C HIS A 200 25.01 26.13 8.40
N SER A 201 24.57 27.36 8.19
CA SER A 201 24.82 28.15 6.98
C SER A 201 25.71 29.33 7.35
N ILE A 202 26.83 29.52 6.59
CA ILE A 202 27.83 30.53 6.88
C ILE A 202 28.11 31.34 5.61
N SER A 203 27.92 32.67 5.69
CA SER A 203 28.24 33.61 4.62
C SER A 203 29.26 34.63 5.11
N VAL A 204 30.23 34.98 4.28
CA VAL A 204 31.22 36.02 4.59
C VAL A 204 30.68 37.37 4.15
N VAL A 205 30.74 38.35 5.02
CA VAL A 205 30.48 39.75 4.66
C VAL A 205 31.70 40.32 3.92
N VAL A 206 31.62 40.41 2.59
CA VAL A 206 32.72 40.88 1.74
C VAL A 206 32.86 42.39 1.83
N ASP A 207 31.74 43.11 1.74
CA ASP A 207 31.73 44.57 1.89
C ASP A 207 30.36 45.08 2.34
N ARG A 208 30.35 46.34 2.83
CA ARG A 208 29.13 47.09 3.17
C ARG A 208 29.06 48.33 2.34
N LEU A 209 28.05 48.43 1.54
CA LEU A 209 27.94 49.46 0.51
C LEU A 209 26.62 50.23 0.60
N VAL A 210 26.57 51.32 -0.11
CA VAL A 210 25.37 52.11 -0.33
C VAL A 210 25.12 52.21 -1.82
N ALA A 211 23.90 51.97 -2.28
CA ALA A 211 23.55 52.09 -3.69
C ALA A 211 23.75 53.53 -4.18
N LYS A 212 24.79 53.75 -4.98
CA LYS A 212 25.14 55.03 -5.61
C LYS A 212 25.79 54.78 -6.97
N PRO A 213 25.43 55.51 -8.03
CA PRO A 213 26.04 55.37 -9.35
C PRO A 213 27.58 55.56 -9.36
N SER A 214 28.09 56.43 -8.49
CA SER A 214 29.52 56.67 -8.32
C SER A 214 30.30 55.50 -7.71
N GLY A 215 29.62 54.55 -7.07
CA GLY A 215 30.21 53.38 -6.42
C GLY A 215 30.39 52.15 -7.33
N ARG A 216 30.05 52.23 -8.61
CA ARG A 216 30.02 51.11 -9.58
C ARG A 216 31.32 50.29 -9.58
N ARG A 217 32.48 50.91 -9.66
CA ARG A 217 33.77 50.19 -9.70
C ARG A 217 34.02 49.37 -8.47
N ARG A 218 33.81 49.93 -7.28
CA ARG A 218 33.97 49.21 -6.01
C ARG A 218 32.95 48.08 -5.88
N LEU A 219 31.70 48.32 -6.31
CA LEU A 219 30.66 47.28 -6.32
C LEU A 219 31.05 46.14 -7.24
N THR A 220 31.60 46.41 -8.45
CA THR A 220 32.06 45.37 -9.38
C THR A 220 33.15 44.52 -8.75
N ASP A 221 34.20 45.15 -8.19
CA ASP A 221 35.30 44.44 -7.53
C ASP A 221 34.81 43.59 -6.35
N THR A 222 33.81 44.08 -5.59
CA THR A 222 33.19 43.38 -4.47
C THR A 222 32.36 42.20 -4.93
N VAL A 223 31.52 42.38 -5.97
CA VAL A 223 30.68 41.32 -6.52
C VAL A 223 31.53 40.18 -7.12
N GLU A 224 32.58 40.52 -7.89
CA GLU A 224 33.53 39.52 -8.43
C GLU A 224 34.23 38.74 -7.31
N THR A 225 34.63 39.44 -6.23
CA THR A 225 35.22 38.79 -5.06
C THR A 225 34.24 37.90 -4.35
N ALA A 226 32.98 38.34 -4.17
CA ALA A 226 31.94 37.56 -3.53
C ALA A 226 31.56 36.33 -4.37
N LEU A 227 31.43 36.46 -5.68
CA LEU A 227 31.17 35.35 -6.61
C LEU A 227 32.28 34.28 -6.53
N ARG A 228 33.55 34.73 -6.55
CA ARG A 228 34.70 33.81 -6.42
C ARG A 228 34.71 33.05 -5.09
N LEU A 229 34.40 33.72 -3.99
CA LEU A 229 34.36 33.09 -2.65
C LEU A 229 33.12 32.21 -2.45
N GLY A 230 31.98 32.67 -2.94
CA GLY A 230 30.68 31.97 -2.83
C GLY A 230 30.44 30.91 -3.90
N GLY A 231 31.48 30.57 -4.72
CA GLY A 231 31.35 29.56 -5.78
C GLY A 231 30.32 29.97 -6.85
N GLY A 232 30.40 31.19 -7.31
CA GLY A 232 29.49 31.75 -8.34
C GLY A 232 28.18 32.32 -7.81
N VAL A 233 28.03 32.45 -6.50
CA VAL A 233 26.82 32.98 -5.88
C VAL A 233 27.17 34.15 -4.96
N VAL A 234 26.36 35.19 -5.02
CA VAL A 234 26.43 36.36 -4.15
C VAL A 234 25.04 36.69 -3.61
N VAL A 235 24.97 37.05 -2.33
CA VAL A 235 23.73 37.47 -1.69
C VAL A 235 23.84 38.93 -1.30
N ILE A 236 22.85 39.71 -1.65
CA ILE A 236 22.71 41.10 -1.26
C ILE A 236 21.71 41.19 -0.14
N ASP A 237 22.17 41.60 1.04
CA ASP A 237 21.34 41.71 2.25
C ASP A 237 21.10 43.22 2.53
N ARG A 238 19.86 43.66 2.38
CA ARG A 238 19.41 45.06 2.57
C ARG A 238 19.19 45.29 4.05
N VAL A 239 20.17 45.87 4.71
CA VAL A 239 20.15 46.11 6.16
C VAL A 239 19.13 47.17 6.64
N ASP A 240 18.47 47.83 5.70
CA ASP A 240 17.42 48.83 5.96
C ASP A 240 16.03 48.17 6.14
N LEU A 241 15.89 46.90 5.81
CA LEU A 241 14.65 46.14 5.95
C LEU A 241 14.66 45.28 7.22
N ALA A 242 13.48 44.90 7.69
CA ALA A 242 13.30 44.00 8.84
C ALA A 242 13.84 42.59 8.56
N ASP A 243 14.19 41.84 9.61
CA ASP A 243 14.80 40.52 9.49
C ASP A 243 13.88 39.48 8.82
N ASP A 244 12.57 39.66 8.90
CA ASP A 244 11.52 38.81 8.35
C ASP A 244 10.97 39.31 6.99
N ASP A 245 11.50 40.38 6.45
CA ASP A 245 11.09 40.92 5.16
C ASP A 245 11.61 40.05 4.01
N PRO A 246 10.71 39.48 3.17
CA PRO A 246 11.08 38.58 2.06
C PRO A 246 11.96 39.25 1.00
N GLU A 247 11.96 40.60 0.90
CA GLU A 247 12.79 41.35 -0.04
C GLU A 247 14.16 41.73 0.55
N ARG A 248 14.43 41.39 1.80
CA ARG A 248 15.67 41.75 2.47
C ARG A 248 16.88 41.12 1.79
N GLN A 249 16.83 39.82 1.50
CA GLN A 249 17.95 39.11 0.88
C GLN A 249 17.65 38.74 -0.56
N THR A 250 18.46 39.23 -1.49
CA THR A 250 18.38 38.88 -2.90
C THR A 250 19.62 38.09 -3.30
N THR A 251 19.43 36.90 -3.85
CA THR A 251 20.50 35.99 -4.29
C THR A 251 20.71 36.12 -5.80
N PHE A 252 21.95 36.31 -6.20
CA PHE A 252 22.40 36.33 -7.60
C PHE A 252 23.37 35.18 -7.85
N SER A 253 23.39 34.70 -9.12
CA SER A 253 24.29 33.63 -9.51
C SER A 253 24.84 33.87 -10.92
N GLU A 254 26.13 33.69 -11.09
CA GLU A 254 26.75 33.73 -12.41
C GLU A 254 26.44 32.46 -13.24
N HIS A 255 25.82 31.46 -12.64
CA HIS A 255 25.52 30.22 -13.34
C HIS A 255 24.16 30.26 -14.07
N LEU A 256 23.07 30.59 -13.37
CA LEU A 256 21.70 30.56 -13.92
C LEU A 256 20.82 31.61 -13.22
N ALA A 257 20.26 32.60 -13.97
CA ALA A 257 19.33 33.58 -13.37
C ALA A 257 18.28 34.10 -14.37
N CYS A 258 17.10 34.46 -13.85
CA CYS A 258 16.09 35.18 -14.61
C CYS A 258 16.38 36.69 -14.54
N LEU A 259 16.56 37.33 -15.69
CA LEU A 259 16.85 38.75 -15.77
C LEU A 259 15.65 39.63 -15.39
N ASP A 260 14.40 39.14 -15.60
CA ASP A 260 13.20 39.95 -15.36
C ASP A 260 12.74 39.84 -13.89
N ASP A 261 12.86 38.68 -13.26
CA ASP A 261 12.34 38.41 -11.90
C ASP A 261 13.41 38.36 -10.82
N GLY A 262 14.70 38.49 -11.20
CA GLY A 262 15.83 38.46 -10.27
C GLY A 262 16.06 37.12 -9.57
N LEU A 263 15.42 36.04 -10.01
CA LEU A 263 15.54 34.70 -9.43
C LEU A 263 16.83 34.04 -9.92
N SER A 264 17.64 33.54 -8.96
CA SER A 264 18.84 32.75 -9.25
C SER A 264 18.62 31.29 -8.91
N PHE A 265 19.08 30.41 -9.80
CA PHE A 265 19.12 28.98 -9.58
C PHE A 265 20.48 28.59 -9.03
N GLU A 266 20.48 27.72 -8.05
CA GLU A 266 21.69 26.98 -7.70
C GLU A 266 22.06 26.03 -8.85
N GLU A 267 23.30 25.53 -8.87
CA GLU A 267 23.71 24.50 -9.82
C GLU A 267 22.75 23.31 -9.76
N LEU A 268 22.27 22.90 -10.94
CA LEU A 268 21.33 21.77 -11.03
C LEU A 268 22.03 20.47 -10.70
N GLU A 269 21.76 19.96 -9.52
CA GLU A 269 22.27 18.66 -9.04
C GLU A 269 21.13 17.65 -8.96
N PRO A 270 21.41 16.33 -9.03
CA PRO A 270 20.38 15.30 -8.87
C PRO A 270 19.58 15.43 -7.57
N ARG A 271 20.18 15.98 -6.49
CA ARG A 271 19.47 16.23 -5.21
C ARG A 271 18.41 17.33 -5.31
N SER A 272 18.55 18.27 -6.27
CA SER A 272 17.56 19.33 -6.51
C SER A 272 16.23 18.80 -7.07
N PHE A 273 16.25 17.59 -7.64
CA PHE A 273 15.06 16.88 -8.16
C PHE A 273 14.60 15.75 -7.25
N SER A 274 15.12 15.64 -6.03
CA SER A 274 14.73 14.61 -5.08
C SER A 274 13.72 15.14 -4.09
N PHE A 275 12.52 14.55 -4.07
CA PHE A 275 11.51 14.86 -3.05
C PHE A 275 11.84 14.28 -1.67
N ASN A 276 12.88 13.43 -1.55
CA ASN A 276 13.41 12.92 -0.28
C ASN A 276 14.56 13.77 0.27
N SER A 277 14.96 14.82 -0.48
CA SER A 277 16.03 15.74 -0.09
C SER A 277 15.45 17.12 0.21
N PRO A 278 15.90 17.83 1.27
CA PRO A 278 15.48 19.20 1.57
C PRO A 278 15.75 20.19 0.43
N PHE A 279 16.71 19.90 -0.46
CA PHE A 279 17.05 20.73 -1.60
C PHE A 279 15.96 20.74 -2.67
N GLY A 280 15.30 19.59 -2.91
CA GLY A 280 14.27 19.47 -3.95
C GLY A 280 12.84 19.36 -3.43
N ALA A 281 12.65 18.90 -2.19
CA ALA A 281 11.31 18.65 -1.62
C ALA A 281 10.51 19.96 -1.48
N CYS A 282 9.22 19.90 -1.80
CA CYS A 282 8.26 20.95 -1.47
C CYS A 282 8.31 21.25 0.02
N ALA A 283 8.46 22.52 0.39
CA ALA A 283 8.61 22.91 1.80
C ALA A 283 7.34 22.66 2.62
N GLU A 284 6.15 22.77 2.00
CA GLU A 284 4.87 22.63 2.68
C GLU A 284 4.54 21.17 2.98
N CYS A 285 4.62 20.27 2.00
CA CYS A 285 4.31 18.84 2.21
C CYS A 285 5.54 17.99 2.57
N GLY A 286 6.74 18.58 2.67
CA GLY A 286 7.97 17.84 2.96
C GLY A 286 8.28 16.74 1.93
N GLY A 287 7.81 16.87 0.69
CA GLY A 287 8.01 15.89 -0.40
C GLY A 287 6.98 14.76 -0.42
N LEU A 288 5.90 14.83 0.37
CA LEU A 288 4.83 13.83 0.35
C LEU A 288 3.89 13.97 -0.86
N GLY A 289 3.72 15.20 -1.37
CA GLY A 289 2.79 15.50 -2.47
C GLY A 289 1.35 15.64 -2.03
N THR A 290 0.99 15.13 -0.87
CA THR A 290 -0.34 15.23 -0.27
C THR A 290 -0.27 15.86 1.10
N ARG A 291 -1.42 16.36 1.57
CA ARG A 291 -1.63 16.84 2.92
C ARG A 291 -2.93 16.25 3.43
N MET A 292 -2.92 15.78 4.66
CA MET A 292 -4.13 15.34 5.32
C MET A 292 -4.92 16.57 5.77
N GLU A 293 -6.13 16.71 5.29
CA GLU A 293 -7.05 17.75 5.71
C GLU A 293 -8.36 17.13 6.21
N VAL A 294 -9.01 17.82 7.15
CA VAL A 294 -10.32 17.39 7.64
C VAL A 294 -11.35 17.60 6.54
N ASP A 295 -12.10 16.54 6.25
CA ASP A 295 -13.14 16.57 5.22
C ASP A 295 -14.49 16.92 5.86
N PRO A 296 -15.11 18.04 5.45
CA PRO A 296 -16.42 18.41 5.97
C PRO A 296 -17.51 17.35 5.78
N GLU A 297 -17.46 16.57 4.69
CA GLU A 297 -18.41 15.47 4.44
C GLU A 297 -18.22 14.28 5.41
N LEU A 298 -17.00 14.08 5.92
CA LEU A 298 -16.73 13.08 6.95
C LEU A 298 -17.08 13.60 8.37
N VAL A 299 -17.01 14.91 8.56
CA VAL A 299 -17.43 15.56 9.81
C VAL A 299 -18.93 15.57 9.94
N VAL A 300 -19.66 15.82 8.85
CA VAL A 300 -21.12 15.78 8.74
C VAL A 300 -21.53 14.73 7.71
N PRO A 301 -21.49 13.45 8.08
CA PRO A 301 -21.75 12.35 7.12
C PRO A 301 -23.20 12.25 6.67
N ASP A 302 -24.13 12.76 7.50
CA ASP A 302 -25.56 12.85 7.17
C ASP A 302 -26.05 14.26 7.48
N PRO A 303 -26.16 15.13 6.47
CA PRO A 303 -26.62 16.50 6.65
C PRO A 303 -28.13 16.61 6.97
N GLY A 304 -28.91 15.55 6.75
CA GLY A 304 -30.30 15.46 7.18
C GLY A 304 -30.51 15.28 8.69
N LEU A 305 -29.44 14.95 9.45
CA LEU A 305 -29.48 14.92 10.91
C LEU A 305 -29.31 16.33 11.48
N SER A 306 -29.93 16.56 12.65
CA SER A 306 -29.71 17.78 13.40
C SER A 306 -28.42 17.71 14.26
N PRO A 307 -27.87 18.87 14.70
CA PRO A 307 -26.77 18.88 15.66
C PRO A 307 -27.10 18.15 16.97
N ALA A 308 -28.37 18.15 17.41
CA ALA A 308 -28.83 17.41 18.58
C ALA A 308 -28.82 15.90 18.35
N ASP A 309 -29.18 15.44 17.14
CA ASP A 309 -29.18 14.02 16.74
C ASP A 309 -27.82 13.50 16.33
N GLY A 310 -26.79 14.35 16.33
CA GLY A 310 -25.42 13.94 16.11
C GLY A 310 -24.87 14.17 14.71
N ALA A 311 -25.39 15.11 13.94
CA ALA A 311 -24.86 15.52 12.62
C ALA A 311 -23.34 15.74 12.65
N LEU A 312 -22.81 16.32 13.74
CA LEU A 312 -21.38 16.57 13.94
C LEU A 312 -20.68 15.31 14.50
N ALA A 313 -20.39 14.35 13.65
CA ALA A 313 -19.91 13.01 14.00
C ALA A 313 -18.67 12.95 14.94
N PRO A 314 -17.64 13.82 14.83
CA PRO A 314 -16.46 13.76 15.70
C PRO A 314 -16.75 13.99 17.19
N ILE A 315 -17.81 14.74 17.52
CA ILE A 315 -18.17 15.18 18.87
C ILE A 315 -19.46 14.55 19.41
N SER A 316 -20.22 13.84 18.57
CA SER A 316 -21.51 13.24 18.92
C SER A 316 -21.40 11.98 19.79
N SER A 317 -20.23 11.35 19.88
CA SER A 317 -20.04 10.06 20.57
C SER A 317 -18.83 10.07 21.52
N GLY A 318 -18.91 9.28 22.61
CA GLY A 318 -17.82 9.10 23.55
C GLY A 318 -18.00 9.89 24.86
N SER A 319 -16.98 9.86 25.74
CA SER A 319 -17.01 10.47 27.08
C SER A 319 -17.14 11.99 27.08
N THR A 320 -16.95 12.64 25.97
CA THR A 320 -17.01 14.11 25.83
C THR A 320 -18.29 14.61 25.17
N SER A 321 -19.19 13.72 24.73
CA SER A 321 -20.42 14.09 24.00
C SER A 321 -21.33 15.04 24.84
N GLU A 322 -21.49 14.76 26.13
CA GLU A 322 -22.29 15.59 27.04
C GLU A 322 -21.69 17.01 27.19
N TYR A 323 -20.37 17.13 27.21
CA TYR A 323 -19.70 18.44 27.22
C TYR A 323 -19.99 19.23 25.94
N PHE A 324 -19.89 18.58 24.76
CA PHE A 324 -20.16 19.24 23.49
C PHE A 324 -21.64 19.56 23.30
N GLN A 325 -22.56 18.71 23.75
CA GLN A 325 -24.00 19.04 23.74
C GLN A 325 -24.33 20.32 24.53
N ARG A 326 -23.78 20.48 25.75
CA ARG A 326 -23.96 21.70 26.54
C ARG A 326 -23.39 22.93 25.82
N LEU A 327 -22.24 22.77 25.14
CA LEU A 327 -21.62 23.86 24.41
C LEU A 327 -22.42 24.25 23.17
N LEU A 328 -22.93 23.24 22.42
CA LEU A 328 -23.81 23.47 21.27
C LEU A 328 -25.13 24.14 21.69
N THR A 329 -25.72 23.75 22.84
CA THR A 329 -26.92 24.40 23.37
C THR A 329 -26.66 25.88 23.64
N ALA A 330 -25.54 26.22 24.31
CA ALA A 330 -25.20 27.61 24.59
C ALA A 330 -24.91 28.41 23.29
N LEU A 331 -24.32 27.74 22.28
CA LEU A 331 -24.04 28.35 21.00
C LEU A 331 -25.34 28.60 20.20
N ALA A 332 -26.29 27.66 20.25
CA ALA A 332 -27.61 27.81 19.65
C ALA A 332 -28.41 28.98 20.25
N GLU A 333 -28.39 29.15 21.57
CA GLU A 333 -29.01 30.32 22.26
C GLU A 333 -28.38 31.65 21.80
N GLU A 334 -27.06 31.68 21.63
CA GLU A 334 -26.32 32.88 21.25
C GLU A 334 -26.49 33.27 19.78
N LEU A 335 -26.52 32.27 18.89
CA LEU A 335 -26.64 32.46 17.45
C LEU A 335 -28.09 32.39 16.96
N HIS A 336 -29.04 32.15 17.84
CA HIS A 336 -30.48 32.09 17.55
C HIS A 336 -30.88 31.07 16.52
N PHE A 337 -30.31 29.83 16.57
CA PHE A 337 -30.72 28.69 15.76
C PHE A 337 -31.28 27.55 16.63
N ASP A 338 -32.10 26.70 16.04
CA ASP A 338 -32.65 25.54 16.73
C ASP A 338 -31.73 24.31 16.49
N LEU A 339 -31.32 23.62 17.57
CA LEU A 339 -30.46 22.44 17.52
C LEU A 339 -31.11 21.22 16.86
N ASP A 340 -32.44 21.18 16.81
CA ASP A 340 -33.23 20.12 16.22
C ASP A 340 -33.43 20.32 14.69
N THR A 341 -32.99 21.46 14.13
CA THR A 341 -33.00 21.72 12.69
C THR A 341 -31.92 20.85 11.99
N PRO A 342 -32.28 20.14 10.89
CA PRO A 342 -31.29 19.43 10.08
C PRO A 342 -30.11 20.32 9.68
N PHE A 343 -28.90 19.77 9.66
CA PHE A 343 -27.69 20.55 9.39
C PHE A 343 -27.74 21.25 8.01
N GLU A 344 -28.33 20.61 6.99
CA GLU A 344 -28.46 21.19 5.64
C GLU A 344 -29.41 22.40 5.59
N ASP A 345 -30.40 22.46 6.51
CA ASP A 345 -31.36 23.53 6.60
C ASP A 345 -30.89 24.71 7.47
N LEU A 346 -29.79 24.56 8.21
CA LEU A 346 -29.16 25.64 8.96
C LEU A 346 -28.61 26.72 8.03
N GLY A 347 -28.69 27.97 8.44
CA GLY A 347 -28.05 29.08 7.73
C GLY A 347 -26.56 28.85 7.51
N LYS A 348 -26.01 29.21 6.34
CA LYS A 348 -24.60 29.00 5.99
C LYS A 348 -23.62 29.58 7.02
N ASP A 349 -23.96 30.71 7.62
CA ASP A 349 -23.12 31.33 8.66
C ASP A 349 -23.08 30.47 9.93
N VAL A 350 -24.21 29.82 10.28
CA VAL A 350 -24.26 28.87 11.40
C VAL A 350 -23.47 27.59 11.08
N GLN A 351 -23.65 27.05 9.87
CA GLN A 351 -22.86 25.88 9.42
C GLN A 351 -21.36 26.18 9.47
N ASP A 352 -20.93 27.35 9.00
CA ASP A 352 -19.52 27.77 9.05
C ASP A 352 -19.00 27.90 10.48
N VAL A 353 -19.76 28.50 11.37
CA VAL A 353 -19.41 28.60 12.80
C VAL A 353 -19.30 27.21 13.44
N LEU A 354 -20.23 26.30 13.13
CA LEU A 354 -20.19 24.93 13.66
C LEU A 354 -18.95 24.17 13.19
N LEU A 355 -18.57 24.34 11.92
CA LEU A 355 -17.42 23.65 11.31
C LEU A 355 -16.09 24.30 11.67
N ASN A 356 -15.96 25.62 11.46
CA ASN A 356 -14.68 26.35 11.51
C ASN A 356 -14.47 27.14 12.81
N GLY A 357 -15.51 27.22 13.63
CA GLY A 357 -15.42 27.96 14.90
C GLY A 357 -15.67 29.45 14.75
N ARG A 358 -15.54 30.15 15.86
CA ARG A 358 -15.63 31.63 15.90
C ARG A 358 -14.72 32.19 16.99
N GLY A 359 -14.34 33.46 16.84
CA GLY A 359 -13.68 34.20 17.91
C GLY A 359 -14.62 34.51 19.05
N GLY A 360 -14.08 34.65 20.26
CA GLY A 360 -14.82 34.98 21.46
C GLY A 360 -15.12 33.78 22.37
N GLN A 361 -15.79 34.09 23.51
CA GLN A 361 -16.13 33.07 24.49
C GLN A 361 -17.63 32.83 24.49
N VAL A 362 -18.05 31.57 24.53
CA VAL A 362 -19.43 31.13 24.73
C VAL A 362 -19.68 30.90 26.24
N VAL A 363 -20.75 31.39 26.77
CA VAL A 363 -21.12 31.24 28.20
C VAL A 363 -22.03 30.05 28.36
N VAL A 364 -21.49 28.96 28.88
CA VAL A 364 -22.23 27.70 29.09
C VAL A 364 -22.83 27.69 30.51
N ARG A 365 -24.15 27.54 30.58
CA ARG A 365 -24.91 27.36 31.83
C ARG A 365 -25.42 25.93 31.91
N TYR A 366 -25.18 25.24 33.02
CA TYR A 366 -25.68 23.86 33.18
C TYR A 366 -25.98 23.54 34.64
N ARG A 367 -26.87 22.58 34.87
CA ARG A 367 -27.13 22.02 36.21
C ARG A 367 -26.27 20.77 36.41
N ASN A 368 -25.47 20.77 37.49
CA ASN A 368 -24.67 19.61 37.84
C ASN A 368 -25.54 18.48 38.43
N ARG A 369 -24.96 17.30 38.65
CA ARG A 369 -25.64 16.11 39.22
C ARG A 369 -26.27 16.36 40.61
N TYR A 370 -25.97 17.47 41.30
CA TYR A 370 -26.52 17.86 42.56
C TYR A 370 -27.60 18.98 42.43
N GLY A 371 -28.06 19.28 41.19
CA GLY A 371 -29.09 20.28 40.91
C GLY A 371 -28.63 21.74 40.99
N ARG A 372 -27.33 22.01 41.24
CA ARG A 372 -26.81 23.40 41.36
C ARG A 372 -26.44 23.92 39.96
N GLU A 373 -26.84 25.14 39.68
CA GLU A 373 -26.43 25.83 38.44
C GLU A 373 -24.95 26.19 38.49
N ARG A 374 -24.26 25.94 37.38
CA ARG A 374 -22.87 26.29 37.16
C ARG A 374 -22.76 27.02 35.83
N THR A 375 -21.89 28.03 35.81
CA THR A 375 -21.59 28.81 34.60
C THR A 375 -20.09 28.81 34.39
N TYR A 376 -19.65 28.57 33.14
CA TYR A 376 -18.26 28.76 32.71
C TYR A 376 -18.23 29.35 31.31
N ALA A 377 -17.15 30.04 30.96
CA ALA A 377 -16.92 30.58 29.63
C ALA A 377 -15.83 29.78 28.92
N THR A 378 -16.06 29.43 27.68
CA THR A 378 -15.10 28.68 26.85
C THR A 378 -15.20 29.10 25.39
N GLY A 379 -14.13 28.90 24.60
CA GLY A 379 -14.16 29.16 23.17
C GLY A 379 -14.81 28.01 22.41
N TRP A 380 -15.43 28.33 21.28
CA TRP A 380 -15.84 27.35 20.28
C TRP A 380 -14.83 27.37 19.13
N GLU A 381 -13.96 26.36 19.10
CA GLU A 381 -12.92 26.25 18.06
C GLU A 381 -13.41 25.75 16.71
N GLY A 382 -14.63 25.17 16.66
CA GLY A 382 -15.14 24.47 15.48
C GLY A 382 -14.74 23.00 15.45
N VAL A 383 -15.54 22.18 14.74
CA VAL A 383 -15.29 20.74 14.69
C VAL A 383 -14.06 20.41 13.84
N ILE A 384 -13.80 21.16 12.77
CA ILE A 384 -12.63 20.95 11.89
C ILE A 384 -11.33 21.21 12.66
N PRO A 385 -11.09 22.38 13.26
CA PRO A 385 -9.90 22.62 14.08
C PRO A 385 -9.77 21.68 15.29
N TYR A 386 -10.92 21.28 15.88
CA TYR A 386 -10.91 20.28 16.94
C TYR A 386 -10.32 18.95 16.48
N VAL A 387 -10.76 18.44 15.32
CA VAL A 387 -10.24 17.17 14.73
C VAL A 387 -8.76 17.30 14.41
N GLU A 388 -8.33 18.39 13.76
CA GLU A 388 -6.91 18.65 13.41
C GLU A 388 -6.03 18.64 14.65
N ARG A 389 -6.42 19.39 15.68
CA ARG A 389 -5.68 19.47 16.95
C ARG A 389 -5.62 18.11 17.65
N ARG A 390 -6.74 17.37 17.69
CA ARG A 390 -6.79 16.05 18.33
C ARG A 390 -6.00 15.00 17.57
N HIS A 391 -5.94 15.08 16.25
CA HIS A 391 -5.09 14.23 15.43
C HIS A 391 -3.60 14.55 15.64
N ALA A 392 -3.21 15.83 15.63
CA ALA A 392 -1.83 16.28 15.79
C ALA A 392 -1.25 15.92 17.18
N HIS A 393 -2.08 16.01 18.25
CA HIS A 393 -1.67 15.75 19.63
C HIS A 393 -2.22 14.44 20.21
N ALA A 394 -2.48 13.44 19.36
CA ALA A 394 -2.98 12.14 19.81
C ALA A 394 -1.93 11.39 20.65
N GLU A 395 -2.28 11.02 21.88
CA GLU A 395 -1.41 10.29 22.82
C GLU A 395 -1.27 8.79 22.50
N SER A 396 -2.12 8.26 21.62
CA SER A 396 -2.10 6.87 21.19
C SER A 396 -2.42 6.73 19.70
N ASP A 397 -1.88 5.68 19.07
CA ASP A 397 -2.15 5.39 17.66
C ASP A 397 -3.64 5.14 17.40
N SER A 398 -4.35 4.51 18.33
CA SER A 398 -5.81 4.28 18.23
C SER A 398 -6.61 5.60 18.20
N LEU A 399 -6.21 6.61 18.98
CA LEU A 399 -6.82 7.93 18.93
C LEU A 399 -6.47 8.67 17.64
N ARG A 400 -5.21 8.55 17.19
CA ARG A 400 -4.77 9.13 15.92
C ARG A 400 -5.56 8.54 14.76
N ASP A 401 -5.69 7.22 14.68
CA ASP A 401 -6.46 6.51 13.66
C ASP A 401 -7.95 6.91 13.68
N ARG A 402 -8.53 7.10 14.88
CA ARG A 402 -9.91 7.57 15.02
C ARG A 402 -10.12 8.95 14.39
N PHE A 403 -9.23 9.91 14.65
CA PHE A 403 -9.35 11.25 14.10
C PHE A 403 -8.92 11.32 12.63
N ALA A 404 -7.94 10.51 12.21
CA ALA A 404 -7.60 10.33 10.79
C ALA A 404 -8.79 9.86 9.95
N GLY A 405 -9.74 9.11 10.56
CA GLY A 405 -10.99 8.71 9.91
C GLY A 405 -11.92 9.85 9.48
N TYR A 406 -11.67 11.10 9.92
CA TYR A 406 -12.37 12.32 9.48
C TYR A 406 -11.53 13.17 8.52
N MET A 407 -10.39 12.66 8.06
CA MET A 407 -9.46 13.38 7.21
C MET A 407 -9.30 12.70 5.86
N ARG A 408 -8.94 13.47 4.85
CA ARG A 408 -8.58 13.00 3.50
C ARG A 408 -7.20 13.48 3.12
N ASP A 409 -6.50 12.66 2.34
CA ASP A 409 -5.31 13.08 1.63
C ASP A 409 -5.72 13.89 0.39
N ILE A 410 -5.39 15.18 0.39
CA ILE A 410 -5.56 16.06 -0.77
C ILE A 410 -4.21 16.40 -1.39
N PRO A 411 -4.14 16.67 -2.69
CA PRO A 411 -2.92 17.18 -3.31
C PRO A 411 -2.45 18.45 -2.60
N CYS A 412 -1.17 18.53 -2.29
CA CYS A 412 -0.59 19.70 -1.62
C CYS A 412 -0.81 20.97 -2.46
N PRO A 413 -1.43 22.03 -1.93
CA PRO A 413 -1.76 23.22 -2.71
C PRO A 413 -0.53 23.94 -3.25
N ALA A 414 0.60 23.90 -2.56
CA ALA A 414 1.84 24.55 -3.01
C ALA A 414 2.53 23.86 -4.18
N CYS A 415 2.45 22.53 -4.28
CA CYS A 415 3.10 21.80 -5.39
C CYS A 415 2.11 21.07 -6.30
N GLY A 416 0.81 21.16 -6.07
CA GLY A 416 -0.22 20.46 -6.87
C GLY A 416 -0.05 18.94 -6.93
N GLY A 417 0.56 18.32 -5.90
CA GLY A 417 0.89 16.90 -5.89
C GLY A 417 2.29 16.54 -6.42
N ALA A 418 3.00 17.47 -7.05
CA ALA A 418 4.30 17.22 -7.70
C ALA A 418 5.47 16.95 -6.73
N ARG A 419 5.30 17.07 -5.42
CA ARG A 419 6.27 16.77 -4.33
C ARG A 419 7.52 17.67 -4.30
N LEU A 420 7.79 18.45 -5.34
CA LEU A 420 9.01 19.22 -5.53
C LEU A 420 8.78 20.74 -5.38
N LYS A 421 9.87 21.46 -5.16
CA LYS A 421 9.89 22.92 -5.16
C LYS A 421 9.56 23.50 -6.55
N PRO A 422 8.98 24.72 -6.62
CA PRO A 422 8.69 25.38 -7.90
C PRO A 422 9.92 25.54 -8.81
N LEU A 423 11.10 25.79 -8.23
CA LEU A 423 12.36 25.91 -8.99
C LEU A 423 12.75 24.59 -9.67
N SER A 424 12.58 23.46 -9.00
CA SER A 424 12.84 22.13 -9.59
C SER A 424 11.83 21.77 -10.68
N LEU A 425 10.57 22.17 -10.50
CA LEU A 425 9.49 21.97 -11.48
C LEU A 425 9.61 22.89 -12.70
N ALA A 426 10.35 23.99 -12.57
CA ALA A 426 10.60 24.91 -13.68
C ALA A 426 11.72 24.44 -14.63
N VAL A 427 12.33 23.27 -14.38
CA VAL A 427 13.31 22.65 -15.28
C VAL A 427 12.61 21.63 -16.17
N THR A 428 12.83 21.71 -17.49
CA THR A 428 12.14 20.87 -18.47
C THR A 428 13.11 20.11 -19.37
N ILE A 429 12.67 18.94 -19.86
CA ILE A 429 13.27 18.19 -20.96
C ILE A 429 12.14 17.88 -21.95
N GLY A 430 12.35 18.18 -23.23
CA GLY A 430 11.29 18.03 -24.22
C GLY A 430 10.00 18.79 -23.88
N GLY A 431 10.12 19.93 -23.18
CA GLY A 431 9.00 20.77 -22.75
C GLY A 431 8.22 20.26 -21.54
N ARG A 432 8.65 19.16 -20.88
CA ARG A 432 8.02 18.61 -19.68
C ARG A 432 8.94 18.64 -18.48
N ASN A 433 8.39 18.89 -17.29
CA ASN A 433 9.13 18.78 -16.04
C ASN A 433 9.17 17.34 -15.52
N ILE A 434 10.00 17.07 -14.52
CA ILE A 434 10.21 15.71 -13.99
C ILE A 434 8.92 15.09 -13.38
N ALA A 435 8.06 15.91 -12.77
CA ALA A 435 6.81 15.41 -12.20
C ALA A 435 5.79 15.06 -13.29
N GLU A 436 5.72 15.86 -14.35
CA GLU A 436 4.89 15.56 -15.52
C GLU A 436 5.32 14.27 -16.22
N ILE A 437 6.64 14.05 -16.36
CA ILE A 437 7.17 12.81 -16.93
C ILE A 437 6.86 11.63 -16.01
N ALA A 438 7.06 11.79 -14.70
CA ALA A 438 6.76 10.72 -13.73
C ALA A 438 5.26 10.40 -13.64
N GLY A 439 4.38 11.37 -13.94
CA GLY A 439 2.92 11.19 -14.01
C GLY A 439 2.40 10.56 -15.29
N LEU A 440 3.26 10.34 -16.30
CA LEU A 440 2.88 9.60 -17.50
C LEU A 440 2.74 8.10 -17.20
N PRO A 441 1.79 7.40 -17.87
CA PRO A 441 1.81 5.95 -17.93
C PRO A 441 3.18 5.45 -18.44
N ILE A 442 3.67 4.34 -17.88
CA ILE A 442 5.02 3.80 -18.16
C ILE A 442 5.26 3.62 -19.67
N ALA A 443 4.25 3.13 -20.42
CA ALA A 443 4.37 3.00 -21.87
C ALA A 443 4.58 4.36 -22.54
N THR A 444 3.74 5.35 -22.21
CA THR A 444 3.85 6.71 -22.78
C THR A 444 5.13 7.41 -22.33
N CYS A 445 5.60 7.14 -21.12
CA CYS A 445 6.88 7.64 -20.62
C CYS A 445 8.06 7.10 -21.45
N SER A 446 8.04 5.78 -21.78
CA SER A 446 9.05 5.16 -22.64
C SER A 446 9.04 5.77 -24.05
N GLU A 447 7.87 5.89 -24.67
CA GLU A 447 7.71 6.52 -26.00
C GLU A 447 8.19 7.97 -25.99
N PHE A 448 7.87 8.73 -24.96
CA PHE A 448 8.32 10.12 -24.81
C PHE A 448 9.84 10.23 -24.71
N LEU A 449 10.48 9.36 -23.89
CA LEU A 449 11.93 9.40 -23.70
C LEU A 449 12.69 8.88 -24.93
N GLU A 450 12.14 7.92 -25.69
CA GLU A 450 12.71 7.44 -26.96
C GLU A 450 12.57 8.48 -28.09
N GLY A 451 11.52 9.31 -28.04
CA GLY A 451 11.23 10.35 -29.04
C GLY A 451 11.82 11.72 -28.73
N LEU A 452 12.73 11.86 -27.74
CA LEU A 452 13.34 13.15 -27.41
C LEU A 452 14.20 13.68 -28.54
N ASP A 453 13.93 14.93 -28.95
CA ASP A 453 14.77 15.69 -29.90
C ASP A 453 15.88 16.41 -29.12
N LEU A 454 17.08 15.81 -29.15
CA LEU A 454 18.26 16.25 -28.41
C LEU A 454 19.33 16.73 -29.40
N ASP A 455 20.04 17.79 -29.07
CA ASP A 455 21.21 18.16 -29.81
C ASP A 455 22.37 17.14 -29.63
N ASP A 456 23.42 17.19 -30.50
CA ASP A 456 24.53 16.23 -30.48
C ASP A 456 25.22 16.13 -29.11
N ARG A 457 25.32 17.22 -28.38
CA ARG A 457 25.93 17.28 -27.05
C ARG A 457 25.01 16.67 -26.00
N GLU A 458 23.74 17.02 -26.01
CA GLU A 458 22.71 16.48 -25.12
C GLU A 458 22.58 14.97 -25.33
N ALA A 459 22.55 14.52 -26.59
CA ALA A 459 22.49 13.12 -26.97
C ALA A 459 23.67 12.31 -26.42
N GLN A 460 24.91 12.83 -26.52
CA GLN A 460 26.10 12.18 -25.97
C GLN A 460 26.04 12.06 -24.44
N ILE A 461 25.57 13.11 -23.75
CA ILE A 461 25.45 13.13 -22.30
C ILE A 461 24.35 12.16 -21.83
N ALA A 462 23.21 12.16 -22.51
CA ALA A 462 22.02 11.41 -22.10
C ALA A 462 22.06 9.92 -22.49
N ALA A 463 22.86 9.54 -23.50
CA ALA A 463 22.81 8.20 -24.11
C ALA A 463 22.84 7.03 -23.11
N ARG A 464 23.76 7.07 -22.15
CA ARG A 464 23.89 6.01 -21.14
C ARG A 464 22.70 5.99 -20.16
N VAL A 465 22.26 7.16 -19.74
CA VAL A 465 21.15 7.32 -18.80
C VAL A 465 19.84 6.87 -19.45
N LEU A 466 19.56 7.31 -20.67
CA LEU A 466 18.37 6.93 -21.43
C LEU A 466 18.33 5.42 -21.71
N LYS A 467 19.49 4.82 -22.04
CA LYS A 467 19.56 3.35 -22.21
C LYS A 467 19.11 2.61 -20.96
N GLU A 468 19.60 3.02 -19.79
CA GLU A 468 19.23 2.39 -18.50
C GLU A 468 17.76 2.63 -18.13
N VAL A 469 17.26 3.84 -18.34
CA VAL A 469 15.85 4.18 -18.08
C VAL A 469 14.95 3.33 -18.98
N ASN A 470 15.19 3.34 -20.29
CA ASN A 470 14.36 2.62 -21.25
C ASN A 470 14.39 1.10 -21.03
N ALA A 471 15.55 0.53 -20.65
CA ALA A 471 15.63 -0.88 -20.29
C ALA A 471 14.71 -1.20 -19.09
N ARG A 472 14.73 -0.39 -18.03
CA ARG A 472 13.88 -0.59 -16.85
C ARG A 472 12.39 -0.38 -17.15
N LEU A 473 12.04 0.65 -17.93
CA LEU A 473 10.66 0.88 -18.36
C LEU A 473 10.15 -0.29 -19.22
N ARG A 474 10.99 -0.83 -20.10
CA ARG A 474 10.63 -1.98 -20.93
C ARG A 474 10.35 -3.23 -20.10
N PHE A 475 11.14 -3.51 -19.05
CA PHE A 475 10.84 -4.61 -18.14
C PHE A 475 9.50 -4.44 -17.42
N LEU A 476 9.16 -3.22 -17.01
CA LEU A 476 7.86 -2.93 -16.40
C LEU A 476 6.70 -3.15 -17.41
N ILE A 477 6.89 -2.79 -18.67
CA ILE A 477 5.93 -3.04 -19.74
C ILE A 477 5.78 -4.54 -20.00
N ASP A 478 6.89 -5.27 -20.04
CA ASP A 478 6.93 -6.71 -20.31
C ASP A 478 6.20 -7.53 -19.21
N VAL A 479 6.24 -7.07 -17.94
CA VAL A 479 5.47 -7.70 -16.85
C VAL A 479 4.02 -7.19 -16.74
N GLY A 480 3.51 -6.44 -17.74
CA GLY A 480 2.13 -5.99 -17.81
C GLY A 480 1.79 -4.76 -16.97
N LEU A 481 2.79 -3.95 -16.55
CA LEU A 481 2.61 -2.74 -15.73
C LEU A 481 2.64 -1.43 -16.53
N HIS A 482 2.38 -1.50 -17.83
CA HIS A 482 2.44 -0.39 -18.78
C HIS A 482 1.53 0.79 -18.43
N TYR A 483 0.43 0.52 -17.71
CA TYR A 483 -0.59 1.50 -17.31
C TYR A 483 -0.26 2.27 -16.04
N LEU A 484 0.68 1.80 -15.21
CA LEU A 484 1.11 2.50 -13.99
C LEU A 484 1.88 3.77 -14.32
N THR A 485 1.93 4.69 -13.34
CA THR A 485 2.75 5.89 -13.41
C THR A 485 3.93 5.79 -12.44
N LEU A 486 5.04 6.45 -12.72
CA LEU A 486 6.24 6.40 -11.88
C LEU A 486 6.04 7.14 -10.53
N ASP A 487 5.15 8.11 -10.48
CA ASP A 487 4.81 8.89 -9.29
C ASP A 487 3.84 8.18 -8.35
N ARG A 488 3.19 7.08 -8.78
CA ARG A 488 2.23 6.33 -7.99
C ARG A 488 2.88 5.84 -6.70
N ALA A 489 2.24 6.15 -5.57
CA ALA A 489 2.72 5.78 -4.25
C ALA A 489 2.71 4.25 -4.06
N ALA A 490 3.80 3.68 -3.52
CA ALA A 490 3.96 2.25 -3.32
C ALA A 490 2.87 1.62 -2.43
N GLY A 491 2.39 2.37 -1.44
CA GLY A 491 1.32 1.91 -0.54
C GLY A 491 -0.07 1.77 -1.19
N THR A 492 -0.25 2.27 -2.42
CA THR A 492 -1.51 2.18 -3.18
C THR A 492 -1.51 1.03 -4.20
N LEU A 493 -0.39 0.31 -4.32
CA LEU A 493 -0.25 -0.81 -5.25
C LEU A 493 -0.99 -2.04 -4.73
N ALA A 494 -1.63 -2.76 -5.63
CA ALA A 494 -2.12 -4.11 -5.35
C ALA A 494 -0.94 -5.06 -5.09
N GLY A 495 -1.18 -6.15 -4.34
CA GLY A 495 -0.14 -7.13 -4.03
C GLY A 495 0.59 -7.66 -5.27
N GLY A 496 -0.15 -8.03 -6.31
CA GLY A 496 0.42 -8.49 -7.58
C GLY A 496 1.18 -7.39 -8.35
N GLU A 497 0.73 -6.12 -8.30
CA GLU A 497 1.48 -5.00 -8.91
C GLU A 497 2.84 -4.82 -8.22
N ALA A 498 2.87 -4.81 -6.90
CA ALA A 498 4.10 -4.66 -6.11
C ALA A 498 5.08 -5.81 -6.36
N GLN A 499 4.59 -7.04 -6.47
CA GLN A 499 5.39 -8.23 -6.77
C GLN A 499 6.01 -8.15 -8.18
N ARG A 500 5.23 -7.76 -9.20
CA ARG A 500 5.72 -7.58 -10.57
C ARG A 500 6.73 -6.45 -10.71
N ILE A 501 6.58 -5.35 -9.95
CA ILE A 501 7.60 -4.30 -9.90
C ILE A 501 8.94 -4.87 -9.39
N ARG A 502 8.92 -5.70 -8.35
CA ARG A 502 10.14 -6.35 -7.84
C ARG A 502 10.73 -7.31 -8.87
N LEU A 503 9.87 -8.12 -9.51
CA LEU A 503 10.31 -9.01 -10.60
C LEU A 503 11.01 -8.22 -11.70
N ALA A 504 10.39 -7.14 -12.20
CA ALA A 504 10.98 -6.28 -13.24
C ALA A 504 12.32 -5.67 -12.80
N THR A 505 12.43 -5.25 -11.52
CA THR A 505 13.68 -4.69 -10.96
C THR A 505 14.79 -5.75 -10.91
N GLN A 506 14.47 -6.98 -10.51
CA GLN A 506 15.44 -8.07 -10.44
C GLN A 506 15.91 -8.52 -11.82
N ILE A 507 15.01 -8.61 -12.80
CA ILE A 507 15.36 -8.91 -14.20
C ILE A 507 16.26 -7.80 -14.76
N GLY A 508 15.96 -6.55 -14.46
CA GLY A 508 16.73 -5.38 -14.85
C GLY A 508 18.17 -5.39 -14.32
N SER A 509 18.45 -6.14 -13.25
CA SER A 509 19.81 -6.29 -12.70
C SER A 509 20.74 -7.13 -13.58
N GLY A 510 20.19 -7.92 -14.51
CA GLY A 510 20.95 -8.77 -15.44
C GLY A 510 21.76 -9.88 -14.76
N LEU A 511 21.36 -10.30 -13.56
CA LEU A 511 22.04 -11.37 -12.84
C LEU A 511 21.86 -12.72 -13.56
N VAL A 512 22.92 -13.51 -13.61
CA VAL A 512 23.00 -14.83 -14.25
C VAL A 512 23.44 -15.87 -13.20
N GLY A 513 22.91 -17.08 -13.33
CA GLY A 513 23.23 -18.18 -12.42
C GLY A 513 22.58 -18.04 -11.03
N VAL A 514 21.49 -17.31 -10.93
CA VAL A 514 20.71 -17.07 -9.71
C VAL A 514 19.54 -18.05 -9.62
N LEU A 515 19.19 -18.45 -8.41
CA LEU A 515 17.95 -19.16 -8.12
C LEU A 515 16.87 -18.15 -7.74
N TYR A 516 15.84 -17.97 -8.57
CA TYR A 516 14.67 -17.17 -8.27
C TYR A 516 13.56 -18.05 -7.70
N VAL A 517 12.99 -17.65 -6.58
CA VAL A 517 11.82 -18.31 -5.98
C VAL A 517 10.67 -17.32 -5.96
N LEU A 518 9.58 -17.62 -6.69
CA LEU A 518 8.42 -16.75 -6.89
C LEU A 518 7.17 -17.39 -6.28
N ASP A 519 6.37 -16.56 -5.59
CA ASP A 519 5.09 -16.97 -5.01
C ASP A 519 3.93 -16.43 -5.83
N GLU A 520 3.27 -17.30 -6.59
CA GLU A 520 2.07 -17.02 -7.37
C GLU A 520 2.14 -15.69 -8.17
N PRO A 521 3.11 -15.53 -9.09
CA PRO A 521 3.31 -14.26 -9.80
C PRO A 521 2.18 -13.90 -10.78
N SER A 522 1.30 -14.85 -11.14
CA SER A 522 0.13 -14.64 -12.01
C SER A 522 -1.06 -13.97 -11.28
N ILE A 523 -0.99 -13.76 -9.96
CA ILE A 523 -2.09 -13.22 -9.17
C ILE A 523 -2.60 -11.87 -9.70
N GLY A 524 -3.94 -11.75 -9.83
CA GLY A 524 -4.62 -10.53 -10.26
C GLY A 524 -4.33 -10.15 -11.72
N LEU A 525 -3.80 -11.08 -12.52
CA LEU A 525 -3.60 -10.90 -13.95
C LEU A 525 -4.79 -11.40 -14.77
N HIS A 526 -5.18 -10.59 -15.75
CA HIS A 526 -5.97 -11.07 -16.85
C HIS A 526 -5.14 -12.03 -17.72
N GLN A 527 -5.77 -13.03 -18.39
CA GLN A 527 -5.06 -14.02 -19.19
C GLN A 527 -4.14 -13.39 -20.25
N ARG A 528 -4.56 -12.29 -20.87
CA ARG A 528 -3.72 -11.52 -21.81
C ARG A 528 -2.39 -11.07 -21.19
N ASP A 529 -2.43 -10.60 -19.95
CA ASP A 529 -1.24 -10.08 -19.27
C ASP A 529 -0.39 -11.23 -18.69
N ASN A 530 -1.02 -12.37 -18.37
CA ASN A 530 -0.34 -13.57 -17.91
C ASN A 530 0.60 -14.16 -18.97
N HIS A 531 0.22 -14.17 -20.24
CA HIS A 531 1.10 -14.61 -21.32
C HIS A 531 2.41 -13.79 -21.38
N ARG A 532 2.34 -12.47 -21.20
CA ARG A 532 3.53 -11.59 -21.15
C ARG A 532 4.43 -11.92 -19.96
N LEU A 533 3.83 -12.21 -18.81
CA LEU A 533 4.57 -12.64 -17.62
C LEU A 533 5.32 -13.96 -17.91
N ILE A 534 4.65 -14.95 -18.49
CA ILE A 534 5.25 -16.24 -18.83
C ILE A 534 6.42 -16.05 -19.80
N GLU A 535 6.27 -15.24 -20.86
CA GLU A 535 7.37 -14.92 -21.78
C GLU A 535 8.57 -14.29 -21.05
N THR A 536 8.28 -13.46 -20.05
CA THR A 536 9.30 -12.81 -19.24
C THR A 536 10.04 -13.81 -18.34
N LEU A 537 9.33 -14.77 -17.72
CA LEU A 537 9.93 -15.85 -16.92
C LEU A 537 10.79 -16.77 -17.80
N VAL A 538 10.30 -17.13 -18.97
CA VAL A 538 11.06 -17.93 -19.95
C VAL A 538 12.36 -17.21 -20.36
N ARG A 539 12.28 -15.92 -20.66
CA ARG A 539 13.48 -15.11 -20.98
C ARG A 539 14.48 -15.05 -19.81
N LEU A 540 13.99 -14.93 -18.56
CA LEU A 540 14.84 -14.95 -17.38
C LEU A 540 15.55 -16.31 -17.19
N ARG A 541 14.85 -17.41 -17.47
CA ARG A 541 15.44 -18.76 -17.53
C ARG A 541 16.54 -18.84 -18.61
N ASP A 542 16.25 -18.35 -19.80
CA ASP A 542 17.15 -18.43 -20.97
C ASP A 542 18.44 -17.62 -20.78
N LEU A 543 18.45 -16.69 -19.81
CA LEU A 543 19.68 -16.03 -19.36
C LEU A 543 20.59 -16.94 -18.50
N GLY A 544 20.20 -18.18 -18.21
CA GLY A 544 20.98 -19.13 -17.40
C GLY A 544 20.62 -19.04 -15.91
N ASN A 545 19.36 -18.79 -15.59
CA ASN A 545 18.85 -18.78 -14.22
C ASN A 545 17.93 -19.97 -13.95
N THR A 546 17.87 -20.41 -12.71
CA THR A 546 16.92 -21.41 -12.26
C THR A 546 15.74 -20.69 -11.60
N LEU A 547 14.51 -21.00 -12.04
CA LEU A 547 13.30 -20.42 -11.49
C LEU A 547 12.46 -21.49 -10.82
N ILE A 548 12.13 -21.30 -9.55
CA ILE A 548 11.12 -22.09 -8.84
C ILE A 548 9.90 -21.19 -8.65
N VAL A 549 8.77 -21.58 -9.23
CA VAL A 549 7.52 -20.82 -9.19
C VAL A 549 6.46 -21.65 -8.50
N VAL A 550 5.93 -21.16 -7.38
CA VAL A 550 4.73 -21.75 -6.77
C VAL A 550 3.53 -21.23 -7.54
N GLU A 551 2.80 -22.10 -8.22
CA GLU A 551 1.73 -21.66 -9.13
C GLU A 551 0.56 -22.65 -9.24
N HIS A 552 -0.60 -22.07 -9.61
CA HIS A 552 -1.85 -22.79 -9.86
C HIS A 552 -2.41 -22.50 -11.26
N ASP A 553 -1.82 -21.54 -11.97
CA ASP A 553 -2.26 -21.15 -13.31
C ASP A 553 -1.90 -22.21 -14.36
N GLU A 554 -2.88 -22.58 -15.18
CA GLU A 554 -2.74 -23.62 -16.20
C GLU A 554 -1.66 -23.27 -17.23
N ASP A 555 -1.63 -22.04 -17.75
CA ASP A 555 -0.70 -21.64 -18.81
C ASP A 555 0.74 -21.62 -18.30
N THR A 556 0.96 -21.19 -17.07
CA THR A 556 2.28 -21.21 -16.42
C THR A 556 2.76 -22.64 -16.18
N ILE A 557 1.88 -23.55 -15.72
CA ILE A 557 2.23 -24.96 -15.54
C ILE A 557 2.57 -25.60 -16.90
N ARG A 558 1.82 -25.30 -17.97
CA ARG A 558 2.08 -25.82 -19.32
C ARG A 558 3.37 -25.29 -19.94
N ALA A 559 3.78 -24.07 -19.61
CA ALA A 559 5.01 -23.46 -20.10
C ALA A 559 6.27 -23.91 -19.35
N SER A 560 6.13 -24.64 -18.23
CA SER A 560 7.26 -25.06 -17.40
C SER A 560 8.06 -26.23 -18.02
N ASP A 561 9.37 -26.25 -17.76
CA ASP A 561 10.26 -27.35 -18.13
C ASP A 561 10.11 -28.55 -17.19
N TRP A 562 9.77 -28.26 -15.90
CA TRP A 562 9.66 -29.27 -14.84
C TRP A 562 8.54 -28.91 -13.89
N VAL A 563 7.79 -29.91 -13.45
CA VAL A 563 6.68 -29.72 -12.49
C VAL A 563 6.92 -30.62 -11.27
N VAL A 564 6.70 -30.06 -10.09
CA VAL A 564 6.66 -30.79 -8.83
C VAL A 564 5.26 -30.64 -8.24
N ASP A 565 4.49 -31.71 -8.26
CA ASP A 565 3.14 -31.74 -7.66
C ASP A 565 3.24 -32.26 -6.23
N ILE A 566 2.82 -31.42 -5.27
CA ILE A 566 2.90 -31.71 -3.83
C ILE A 566 1.50 -31.96 -3.27
N GLY A 567 1.34 -33.09 -2.62
CA GLY A 567 0.04 -33.58 -2.12
C GLY A 567 0.21 -34.81 -1.23
N PRO A 568 -0.71 -35.78 -1.34
CA PRO A 568 -1.93 -35.83 -2.20
C PRO A 568 -3.07 -34.92 -1.71
N ALA A 569 -3.03 -34.46 -0.45
CA ALA A 569 -4.04 -33.60 0.17
C ALA A 569 -3.38 -32.38 0.84
N ALA A 570 -4.11 -31.68 1.70
CA ALA A 570 -3.63 -30.50 2.43
C ALA A 570 -3.24 -30.87 3.88
N GLY A 571 -2.50 -29.98 4.57
CA GLY A 571 -2.15 -30.12 5.99
C GLY A 571 -1.38 -31.40 6.30
N GLU A 572 -1.82 -32.12 7.33
CA GLU A 572 -1.19 -33.39 7.79
C GLU A 572 -1.29 -34.50 6.76
N HIS A 573 -2.27 -34.45 5.86
CA HIS A 573 -2.46 -35.43 4.78
C HIS A 573 -1.67 -35.07 3.50
N GLY A 574 -1.00 -33.91 3.48
CA GLY A 574 -0.11 -33.43 2.41
C GLY A 574 1.36 -33.75 2.66
N GLY A 575 2.23 -32.91 2.14
CA GLY A 575 3.67 -32.89 2.41
C GLY A 575 4.44 -34.01 1.70
N GLN A 576 3.93 -34.58 0.62
CA GLN A 576 4.61 -35.59 -0.19
C GLN A 576 4.74 -35.13 -1.64
N VAL A 577 5.80 -35.56 -2.34
CA VAL A 577 5.92 -35.36 -3.78
C VAL A 577 5.11 -36.44 -4.49
N VAL A 578 4.04 -36.04 -5.16
CA VAL A 578 3.16 -36.93 -5.96
C VAL A 578 3.79 -37.19 -7.33
N VAL A 579 4.28 -36.11 -7.96
CA VAL A 579 4.98 -36.17 -9.25
C VAL A 579 6.14 -35.19 -9.23
N SER A 580 7.30 -35.58 -9.75
CA SER A 580 8.43 -34.70 -10.07
C SER A 580 8.94 -35.08 -11.44
N GLY A 581 8.73 -34.21 -12.44
CA GLY A 581 9.11 -34.51 -13.80
C GLY A 581 8.56 -33.51 -14.83
N PRO A 582 8.79 -33.75 -16.13
CA PRO A 582 8.23 -32.94 -17.19
C PRO A 582 6.69 -33.10 -17.26
N LEU A 583 5.99 -32.08 -17.80
CA LEU A 583 4.54 -32.02 -17.92
C LEU A 583 3.85 -33.31 -18.40
N PRO A 584 4.34 -34.05 -19.40
CA PRO A 584 3.70 -35.31 -19.84
C PRO A 584 3.63 -36.38 -18.74
N GLN A 585 4.54 -36.36 -17.75
CA GLN A 585 4.52 -37.29 -16.61
C GLN A 585 3.39 -36.90 -15.63
N LEU A 586 3.19 -35.61 -15.38
CA LEU A 586 2.09 -35.09 -14.58
C LEU A 586 0.72 -35.47 -15.19
N LEU A 587 0.54 -35.24 -16.49
CA LEU A 587 -0.72 -35.52 -17.19
C LEU A 587 -1.10 -37.03 -17.17
N LYS A 588 -0.13 -37.93 -17.15
CA LYS A 588 -0.32 -39.38 -17.08
C LYS A 588 -0.55 -39.90 -15.66
N SER A 589 -0.20 -39.13 -14.63
CA SER A 589 -0.35 -39.55 -13.24
C SER A 589 -1.83 -39.72 -12.89
N LYS A 590 -2.16 -40.82 -12.20
CA LYS A 590 -3.50 -41.09 -11.68
C LYS A 590 -3.74 -40.44 -10.32
N ASP A 591 -2.66 -40.24 -9.58
CA ASP A 591 -2.68 -39.76 -8.19
C ASP A 591 -2.61 -38.23 -8.11
N SER A 592 -2.20 -37.55 -9.20
CA SER A 592 -2.13 -36.12 -9.29
C SER A 592 -3.49 -35.49 -9.59
N LEU A 593 -4.00 -34.68 -8.65
CA LEU A 593 -5.20 -33.88 -8.86
C LEU A 593 -4.96 -32.80 -9.92
N THR A 594 -3.81 -32.13 -9.87
CA THR A 594 -3.39 -31.14 -10.88
C THR A 594 -3.38 -31.78 -12.26
N GLY A 595 -2.76 -32.96 -12.39
CA GLY A 595 -2.71 -33.72 -13.63
C GLY A 595 -4.11 -34.16 -14.11
N ALA A 596 -5.05 -34.42 -13.22
CA ALA A 596 -6.42 -34.77 -13.58
C ALA A 596 -7.17 -33.58 -14.20
N TYR A 597 -6.99 -32.34 -13.67
CA TYR A 597 -7.57 -31.13 -14.24
C TYR A 597 -6.93 -30.77 -15.58
N LEU A 598 -5.63 -30.71 -15.65
CA LEU A 598 -4.89 -30.34 -16.88
C LEU A 598 -5.08 -31.33 -18.03
N SER A 599 -5.40 -32.58 -17.75
CA SER A 599 -5.70 -33.61 -18.77
C SER A 599 -7.19 -33.70 -19.14
N GLY A 600 -8.05 -32.89 -18.54
CA GLY A 600 -9.50 -32.91 -18.77
C GLY A 600 -10.23 -34.09 -18.10
N ARG A 601 -9.55 -34.96 -17.33
CA ARG A 601 -10.19 -36.05 -16.55
C ARG A 601 -11.10 -35.52 -15.43
N ARG A 602 -10.84 -34.32 -14.97
CA ARG A 602 -11.70 -33.51 -14.11
C ARG A 602 -11.82 -32.11 -14.71
N SER A 603 -12.97 -31.50 -14.53
CA SER A 603 -13.22 -30.11 -14.96
C SER A 603 -14.22 -29.44 -14.03
N ILE A 604 -14.22 -28.11 -14.03
CA ILE A 604 -15.32 -27.32 -13.47
C ILE A 604 -16.33 -27.19 -14.62
N GLU A 605 -17.54 -27.69 -14.39
CA GLU A 605 -18.56 -27.76 -15.44
C GLU A 605 -19.18 -26.37 -15.71
N VAL A 606 -19.54 -26.12 -16.96
CA VAL A 606 -20.36 -24.96 -17.34
C VAL A 606 -21.81 -25.28 -16.99
N PRO A 607 -22.53 -24.38 -16.28
CA PRO A 607 -23.94 -24.60 -15.98
C PRO A 607 -24.76 -24.77 -17.28
N VAL A 608 -25.54 -25.85 -17.35
CA VAL A 608 -26.42 -26.13 -18.51
C VAL A 608 -27.51 -25.08 -18.63
N ILE A 609 -28.01 -24.59 -17.50
CA ILE A 609 -29.05 -23.55 -17.41
C ILE A 609 -28.54 -22.47 -16.46
N ARG A 610 -28.48 -21.24 -16.92
CA ARG A 610 -28.17 -20.07 -16.10
C ARG A 610 -29.43 -19.55 -15.42
N ARG A 611 -29.27 -18.90 -14.28
CA ARG A 611 -30.39 -18.25 -13.59
C ARG A 611 -30.94 -17.11 -14.44
N PRO A 612 -32.28 -16.96 -14.53
CA PRO A 612 -32.90 -15.87 -15.30
C PRO A 612 -32.59 -14.51 -14.65
N ILE A 613 -32.33 -13.53 -15.48
CA ILE A 613 -32.13 -12.15 -15.06
C ILE A 613 -33.50 -11.45 -14.94
N ASP A 614 -33.79 -10.92 -13.74
CA ASP A 614 -34.96 -10.11 -13.51
C ASP A 614 -34.61 -8.63 -13.69
N THR A 615 -35.04 -8.04 -14.78
CA THR A 615 -34.78 -6.63 -15.13
C THR A 615 -35.44 -5.62 -14.20
N ALA A 616 -36.42 -6.04 -13.39
CA ALA A 616 -37.00 -5.20 -12.33
C ALA A 616 -36.18 -5.19 -11.02
N ARG A 617 -35.28 -6.16 -10.87
CA ARG A 617 -34.45 -6.32 -9.69
C ARG A 617 -32.98 -6.03 -10.05
N VAL A 618 -32.63 -4.75 -10.10
CA VAL A 618 -31.28 -4.30 -10.46
C VAL A 618 -30.80 -3.20 -9.51
N LEU A 619 -29.49 -3.18 -9.27
CA LEU A 619 -28.77 -2.03 -8.74
C LEU A 619 -28.11 -1.30 -9.91
N THR A 620 -28.39 -0.02 -10.07
CA THR A 620 -27.76 0.79 -11.13
C THR A 620 -26.81 1.81 -10.53
N VAL A 621 -25.54 1.76 -10.93
CA VAL A 621 -24.55 2.81 -10.65
C VAL A 621 -24.62 3.82 -11.80
N HIS A 622 -24.87 5.09 -11.49
CA HIS A 622 -24.99 6.16 -12.48
C HIS A 622 -23.75 7.05 -12.51
N ASN A 623 -23.17 7.23 -13.68
CA ASN A 623 -22.12 8.22 -13.97
C ASN A 623 -20.93 8.17 -13.00
N ALA A 624 -20.37 6.98 -12.77
CA ALA A 624 -19.17 6.80 -11.97
C ALA A 624 -17.94 7.41 -12.68
N ARG A 625 -17.19 8.26 -11.94
CA ARG A 625 -16.06 9.06 -12.48
C ARG A 625 -14.84 9.03 -11.58
N GLU A 626 -14.75 8.08 -10.67
CA GLU A 626 -13.61 7.97 -9.77
C GLU A 626 -12.40 7.37 -10.48
N HIS A 627 -11.20 7.85 -10.18
CA HIS A 627 -9.93 7.42 -10.77
C HIS A 627 -9.96 7.44 -12.31
N ASN A 628 -9.88 6.27 -12.95
CA ASN A 628 -9.90 6.14 -14.40
C ASN A 628 -11.29 5.89 -15.00
N LEU A 629 -12.35 5.79 -14.20
CA LEU A 629 -13.70 5.56 -14.69
C LEU A 629 -14.22 6.75 -15.54
N ARG A 630 -14.73 6.46 -16.73
CA ARG A 630 -15.15 7.43 -17.71
C ARG A 630 -16.68 7.51 -17.79
N ASP A 631 -17.30 8.10 -16.76
CA ASP A 631 -18.73 8.35 -16.72
C ASP A 631 -19.57 7.07 -16.89
N VAL A 632 -19.18 6.02 -16.14
CA VAL A 632 -19.74 4.69 -16.27
C VAL A 632 -21.15 4.64 -15.67
N THR A 633 -22.12 4.18 -16.46
CA THR A 633 -23.44 3.76 -15.99
C THR A 633 -23.60 2.27 -16.25
N VAL A 634 -23.95 1.49 -15.21
CA VAL A 634 -23.98 0.02 -15.30
C VAL A 634 -24.99 -0.58 -14.34
N ASP A 635 -25.65 -1.64 -14.80
CA ASP A 635 -26.66 -2.40 -14.07
C ASP A 635 -26.06 -3.69 -13.48
N PHE A 636 -26.31 -3.91 -12.18
CA PHE A 636 -25.98 -5.14 -11.46
C PHE A 636 -27.28 -5.89 -11.16
N PRO A 637 -27.60 -6.98 -11.88
CA PRO A 637 -28.80 -7.77 -11.61
C PRO A 637 -28.73 -8.43 -10.24
N LEU A 638 -29.85 -8.44 -9.52
CA LEU A 638 -29.98 -8.98 -8.17
C LEU A 638 -30.43 -10.46 -8.18
N GLY A 639 -30.01 -11.21 -7.16
CA GLY A 639 -30.37 -12.63 -6.99
C GLY A 639 -29.60 -13.59 -7.89
N VAL A 640 -28.48 -13.17 -8.46
CA VAL A 640 -27.63 -13.94 -9.37
C VAL A 640 -26.15 -13.80 -9.03
N LEU A 641 -25.31 -14.62 -9.65
CA LEU A 641 -23.84 -14.51 -9.57
C LEU A 641 -23.33 -13.62 -10.71
N VAL A 642 -22.76 -12.48 -10.34
CA VAL A 642 -22.22 -11.48 -11.27
C VAL A 642 -20.70 -11.48 -11.20
N ALA A 643 -20.02 -11.58 -12.33
CA ALA A 643 -18.57 -11.35 -12.43
C ALA A 643 -18.27 -9.98 -13.03
N VAL A 644 -17.41 -9.22 -12.37
CA VAL A 644 -16.82 -8.00 -12.89
C VAL A 644 -15.42 -8.34 -13.38
N THR A 645 -15.23 -8.27 -14.70
CA THR A 645 -14.04 -8.76 -15.41
C THR A 645 -13.33 -7.63 -16.16
N GLY A 646 -12.22 -7.94 -16.81
CA GLY A 646 -11.44 -7.02 -17.64
C GLY A 646 -9.97 -7.02 -17.31
N VAL A 647 -9.17 -6.36 -18.15
CA VAL A 647 -7.71 -6.31 -18.00
C VAL A 647 -7.28 -5.64 -16.70
N SER A 648 -6.03 -5.88 -16.30
CA SER A 648 -5.46 -5.27 -15.09
C SER A 648 -5.48 -3.73 -15.21
N GLY A 649 -5.89 -3.03 -14.13
CA GLY A 649 -6.00 -1.57 -14.14
C GLY A 649 -7.20 -0.98 -14.93
N SER A 650 -8.17 -1.78 -15.39
CA SER A 650 -9.34 -1.29 -16.14
C SER A 650 -10.38 -0.53 -15.29
N GLY A 651 -10.26 -0.54 -13.96
CA GLY A 651 -11.18 0.18 -13.05
C GLY A 651 -12.18 -0.69 -12.29
N LYS A 652 -12.04 -2.02 -12.34
CA LYS A 652 -12.93 -2.99 -11.65
C LYS A 652 -13.11 -2.69 -10.15
N SER A 653 -12.01 -2.64 -9.42
CA SER A 653 -12.03 -2.39 -7.96
C SER A 653 -12.56 -1.00 -7.65
N THR A 654 -12.27 0.00 -8.48
CA THR A 654 -12.82 1.34 -8.34
C THR A 654 -14.36 1.34 -8.48
N LEU A 655 -14.90 0.67 -9.49
CA LEU A 655 -16.35 0.57 -9.69
C LEU A 655 -17.04 -0.18 -8.56
N VAL A 656 -16.48 -1.33 -8.15
CA VAL A 656 -17.13 -2.23 -7.20
C VAL A 656 -16.84 -1.84 -5.76
N ASN A 657 -15.56 -1.59 -5.39
CA ASN A 657 -15.18 -1.34 -3.99
C ASN A 657 -15.33 0.14 -3.61
N ASP A 658 -14.80 1.07 -4.45
CA ASP A 658 -14.77 2.48 -4.08
C ASP A 658 -16.14 3.16 -4.31
N VAL A 659 -16.90 2.75 -5.33
CA VAL A 659 -18.22 3.32 -5.61
C VAL A 659 -19.33 2.44 -5.04
N LEU A 660 -19.62 1.29 -5.64
CA LEU A 660 -20.80 0.48 -5.32
C LEU A 660 -20.83 0.04 -3.84
N TYR A 661 -19.79 -0.68 -3.38
CA TYR A 661 -19.75 -1.17 -2.00
C TYR A 661 -19.78 -0.03 -0.99
N THR A 662 -19.06 1.06 -1.26
CA THR A 662 -18.98 2.18 -0.31
C THR A 662 -20.31 2.90 -0.17
N VAL A 663 -21.09 3.05 -1.27
CA VAL A 663 -22.48 3.57 -1.21
C VAL A 663 -23.36 2.62 -0.40
N LEU A 664 -23.35 1.32 -0.74
CA LEU A 664 -24.18 0.32 -0.03
C LEU A 664 -23.86 0.27 1.47
N ALA A 665 -22.57 0.32 1.83
CA ALA A 665 -22.15 0.34 3.23
C ALA A 665 -22.60 1.62 3.97
N ARG A 666 -22.60 2.75 3.29
CA ARG A 666 -23.08 4.02 3.85
C ARG A 666 -24.60 3.98 4.08
N GLU A 667 -25.37 3.55 3.09
CA GLU A 667 -26.83 3.55 3.18
C GLU A 667 -27.39 2.43 4.08
N LEU A 668 -26.82 1.21 4.01
CA LEU A 668 -27.35 0.05 4.76
C LEU A 668 -26.74 -0.09 6.16
N HIS A 669 -25.52 0.40 6.39
CA HIS A 669 -24.79 0.20 7.64
C HIS A 669 -24.29 1.48 8.28
N SER A 670 -24.69 2.66 7.77
CA SER A 670 -24.23 3.97 8.26
C SER A 670 -22.71 4.08 8.34
N ALA A 671 -22.01 3.45 7.38
CA ALA A 671 -20.56 3.50 7.31
C ALA A 671 -20.10 4.92 6.93
N ARG A 672 -19.02 5.38 7.57
CA ARG A 672 -18.52 6.76 7.42
C ARG A 672 -17.54 6.93 6.26
N ARG A 673 -17.47 5.98 5.33
CA ARG A 673 -16.61 6.10 4.14
C ARG A 673 -17.30 6.93 3.07
N VAL A 674 -16.54 7.82 2.43
CA VAL A 674 -17.04 8.60 1.30
C VAL A 674 -16.90 7.76 0.03
N PRO A 675 -18.00 7.57 -0.72
CA PRO A 675 -17.95 6.88 -2.00
C PRO A 675 -17.13 7.63 -3.03
N GLY A 676 -16.53 6.90 -3.97
CA GLY A 676 -15.91 7.47 -5.15
C GLY A 676 -16.90 8.33 -5.97
N ARG A 677 -16.40 9.27 -6.74
CA ARG A 677 -17.21 10.23 -7.50
C ARG A 677 -18.18 9.53 -8.46
N HIS A 678 -19.46 9.71 -8.23
CA HIS A 678 -20.57 9.19 -9.03
C HIS A 678 -21.78 10.13 -8.90
N ARG A 679 -22.80 9.91 -9.70
CA ARG A 679 -24.04 10.71 -9.61
C ARG A 679 -25.01 10.13 -8.58
N ALA A 680 -25.33 8.85 -8.69
CA ALA A 680 -26.26 8.14 -7.82
C ALA A 680 -26.09 6.63 -7.92
N VAL A 681 -26.59 5.90 -6.93
CA VAL A 681 -26.83 4.46 -6.99
C VAL A 681 -28.30 4.24 -6.68
N THR A 682 -29.03 3.55 -7.57
CA THR A 682 -30.48 3.29 -7.42
C THR A 682 -30.75 1.79 -7.23
N GLY A 683 -31.88 1.44 -6.60
CA GLY A 683 -32.25 0.05 -6.30
C GLY A 683 -31.79 -0.46 -4.93
N VAL A 684 -31.20 0.40 -4.08
CA VAL A 684 -30.67 0.04 -2.76
C VAL A 684 -31.77 -0.40 -1.79
N GLU A 685 -32.98 0.12 -1.95
CA GLU A 685 -34.18 -0.21 -1.16
C GLU A 685 -34.58 -1.71 -1.27
N GLN A 686 -34.11 -2.40 -2.30
CA GLN A 686 -34.34 -3.83 -2.48
C GLN A 686 -33.43 -4.71 -1.59
N LEU A 687 -32.45 -4.10 -0.91
CA LEU A 687 -31.44 -4.76 -0.13
C LEU A 687 -31.60 -4.48 1.37
N ASP A 688 -31.07 -5.38 2.19
CA ASP A 688 -31.05 -5.24 3.66
C ASP A 688 -29.61 -5.28 4.22
N LYS A 689 -28.67 -5.81 3.47
CA LYS A 689 -27.29 -5.96 3.94
C LYS A 689 -26.31 -6.03 2.77
N VAL A 690 -25.12 -5.43 2.96
CA VAL A 690 -23.95 -5.67 2.12
C VAL A 690 -22.84 -6.32 2.95
N VAL A 691 -22.14 -7.28 2.36
CA VAL A 691 -20.97 -7.97 2.95
C VAL A 691 -19.81 -7.86 1.99
N HIS A 692 -18.70 -7.30 2.48
CA HIS A 692 -17.46 -7.22 1.72
C HIS A 692 -16.44 -8.23 2.23
N VAL A 693 -15.93 -9.04 1.32
CA VAL A 693 -14.95 -10.09 1.61
C VAL A 693 -13.68 -9.77 0.83
N ASP A 694 -12.77 -9.05 1.46
CA ASP A 694 -11.47 -8.65 0.92
C ASP A 694 -10.34 -9.61 1.36
N GLN A 695 -9.17 -9.48 0.76
CA GLN A 695 -7.96 -10.26 1.07
C GLN A 695 -7.22 -9.76 2.34
N GLY A 696 -7.74 -8.73 3.02
CA GLY A 696 -7.13 -8.23 4.24
C GLY A 696 -7.14 -9.27 5.37
N PRO A 697 -6.18 -9.22 6.31
CA PRO A 697 -6.11 -10.19 7.40
C PRO A 697 -7.33 -10.12 8.33
N ILE A 698 -7.71 -11.26 8.94
CA ILE A 698 -8.81 -11.32 9.92
C ILE A 698 -8.47 -10.65 11.25
N GLY A 699 -7.25 -10.17 11.42
CA GLY A 699 -6.77 -9.41 12.57
C GLY A 699 -5.29 -9.13 12.45
N ARG A 700 -4.82 -8.11 13.19
CA ARG A 700 -3.43 -7.64 13.14
C ARG A 700 -2.52 -8.26 14.21
N THR A 701 -3.07 -9.02 15.15
CA THR A 701 -2.36 -9.58 16.28
C THR A 701 -2.41 -11.10 16.28
N PRO A 702 -1.45 -11.80 16.92
CA PRO A 702 -1.48 -13.25 17.08
C PRO A 702 -2.69 -13.79 17.85
N ARG A 703 -3.44 -12.93 18.56
CA ARG A 703 -4.67 -13.29 19.28
C ARG A 703 -5.87 -13.53 18.38
N SER A 704 -5.88 -12.88 17.20
CA SER A 704 -6.91 -13.17 16.20
C SER A 704 -6.58 -14.48 15.51
N ASN A 705 -7.57 -15.36 15.40
CA ASN A 705 -7.46 -16.67 14.75
C ASN A 705 -8.82 -17.11 14.19
N PRO A 706 -8.91 -18.17 13.38
CA PRO A 706 -10.17 -18.65 12.82
C PRO A 706 -11.25 -18.90 13.86
N ALA A 707 -10.90 -19.49 15.02
CA ALA A 707 -11.86 -19.81 16.07
C ALA A 707 -12.48 -18.54 16.70
N THR A 708 -11.68 -17.49 16.93
CA THR A 708 -12.18 -16.23 17.52
C THR A 708 -12.99 -15.43 16.51
N TYR A 709 -12.55 -15.39 15.25
CA TYR A 709 -13.20 -14.62 14.21
C TYR A 709 -14.59 -15.15 13.85
N THR A 710 -14.74 -16.48 13.77
CA THR A 710 -16.03 -17.14 13.47
C THR A 710 -16.95 -17.23 14.69
N GLY A 711 -16.45 -16.90 15.89
CA GLY A 711 -17.22 -16.98 17.14
C GLY A 711 -17.33 -18.39 17.72
N VAL A 712 -16.81 -19.42 17.06
CA VAL A 712 -16.86 -20.82 17.58
C VAL A 712 -16.14 -20.96 18.91
N PHE A 713 -15.11 -20.15 19.15
CA PHE A 713 -14.34 -20.16 20.38
C PHE A 713 -15.19 -19.84 21.63
N ASP A 714 -16.22 -19.02 21.50
CA ASP A 714 -17.13 -18.71 22.61
C ASP A 714 -17.95 -19.95 23.04
N HIS A 715 -18.34 -20.77 22.09
CA HIS A 715 -19.01 -22.04 22.37
C HIS A 715 -18.05 -23.05 23.01
N ILE A 716 -16.82 -23.16 22.53
CA ILE A 716 -15.77 -24.03 23.08
C ILE A 716 -15.45 -23.62 24.52
N ARG A 717 -15.28 -22.34 24.82
CA ARG A 717 -15.00 -21.84 26.19
C ARG A 717 -16.14 -22.16 27.16
N ARG A 718 -17.40 -22.06 26.73
CA ARG A 718 -18.57 -22.45 27.55
C ARG A 718 -18.55 -23.93 27.84
N LEU A 719 -18.27 -24.74 26.83
CA LEU A 719 -18.19 -26.21 27.00
C LEU A 719 -17.11 -26.60 28.00
N PHE A 720 -15.92 -26.01 27.94
CA PHE A 720 -14.85 -26.26 28.92
C PHE A 720 -15.25 -25.84 30.34
N ALA A 721 -15.96 -24.71 30.50
CA ALA A 721 -16.47 -24.27 31.80
C ALA A 721 -17.58 -25.19 32.38
N GLU A 722 -18.22 -26.00 31.52
CA GLU A 722 -19.25 -26.97 31.93
C GLU A 722 -18.67 -28.33 32.36
N THR A 723 -17.38 -28.59 32.17
CA THR A 723 -16.71 -29.81 32.62
C THR A 723 -16.73 -29.91 34.14
N GLU A 724 -16.68 -31.13 34.66
CA GLU A 724 -16.68 -31.39 36.11
C GLU A 724 -15.47 -30.75 36.80
N GLU A 725 -14.28 -30.86 36.19
CA GLU A 725 -13.05 -30.26 36.70
C GLU A 725 -13.12 -28.72 36.79
N ALA A 726 -13.70 -28.08 35.76
CA ALA A 726 -13.88 -26.63 35.77
C ALA A 726 -14.90 -26.18 36.85
N LYS A 727 -16.00 -26.92 37.00
CA LYS A 727 -17.03 -26.64 38.02
C LYS A 727 -16.49 -26.76 39.44
N ILE A 728 -15.73 -27.84 39.73
CA ILE A 728 -15.09 -28.07 41.03
C ILE A 728 -14.15 -26.91 41.39
N ARG A 729 -13.43 -26.35 40.39
CA ARG A 729 -12.50 -25.23 40.57
C ARG A 729 -13.16 -23.86 40.50
N GLY A 730 -14.46 -23.79 40.21
CA GLY A 730 -15.20 -22.53 40.05
C GLY A 730 -14.79 -21.74 38.81
N TYR A 731 -14.31 -22.41 37.75
CA TYR A 731 -13.86 -21.77 36.54
C TYR A 731 -15.02 -21.37 35.64
N THR A 732 -15.10 -20.11 35.29
CA THR A 732 -16.08 -19.55 34.36
C THR A 732 -15.52 -19.53 32.91
N PRO A 733 -16.34 -19.28 31.86
CA PRO A 733 -15.86 -19.20 30.47
C PRO A 733 -14.74 -18.15 30.26
N GLY A 734 -14.65 -17.15 31.12
CA GLY A 734 -13.58 -16.16 31.11
C GLY A 734 -12.20 -16.76 31.42
N ARG A 735 -12.13 -17.82 32.24
CA ARG A 735 -10.88 -18.55 32.57
C ARG A 735 -10.24 -19.16 31.31
N PHE A 736 -11.06 -19.61 30.38
CA PHE A 736 -10.64 -20.22 29.12
C PHE A 736 -10.43 -19.23 27.98
N SER A 737 -10.33 -17.92 28.29
CA SER A 737 -10.01 -16.88 27.33
C SER A 737 -8.54 -16.46 27.46
N PHE A 738 -7.77 -16.58 26.39
CA PHE A 738 -6.40 -16.07 26.36
C PHE A 738 -6.32 -14.52 26.29
N ASN A 739 -7.44 -13.83 26.16
CA ASN A 739 -7.52 -12.36 26.18
C ASN A 739 -7.76 -11.77 27.58
N VAL A 740 -8.22 -12.60 28.54
CA VAL A 740 -8.63 -12.19 29.90
C VAL A 740 -7.60 -12.65 30.91
N LYS A 741 -7.27 -11.81 31.89
CA LYS A 741 -6.40 -12.17 33.02
C LYS A 741 -7.00 -13.32 33.82
N GLY A 742 -6.14 -14.14 34.39
CA GLY A 742 -6.47 -15.26 35.26
C GLY A 742 -6.28 -16.64 34.65
N GLY A 743 -6.60 -16.85 33.35
CA GLY A 743 -6.37 -18.13 32.68
C GLY A 743 -5.26 -18.13 31.65
N ARG A 744 -4.87 -16.97 31.16
CA ARG A 744 -3.83 -16.82 30.16
C ARG A 744 -2.43 -16.91 30.77
N CYS A 745 -1.43 -17.20 29.95
CA CYS A 745 -0.03 -17.01 30.30
C CYS A 745 0.24 -15.50 30.39
N GLU A 746 0.75 -15.05 31.54
CA GLU A 746 1.00 -13.61 31.74
C GLU A 746 2.33 -13.17 31.13
N ALA A 747 3.30 -14.06 30.88
CA ALA A 747 4.56 -13.73 30.22
C ALA A 747 4.35 -13.24 28.78
N CYS A 748 3.54 -13.96 27.98
CA CYS A 748 3.17 -13.56 26.63
C CYS A 748 1.81 -12.84 26.55
N THR A 749 1.15 -12.60 27.69
CA THR A 749 -0.19 -12.01 27.78
C THR A 749 -1.25 -12.70 26.90
N GLY A 750 -1.08 -14.02 26.62
CA GLY A 750 -1.97 -14.85 25.83
C GLY A 750 -1.65 -14.88 24.32
N ASP A 751 -0.58 -14.24 23.86
CA ASP A 751 -0.18 -14.27 22.45
C ASP A 751 0.40 -15.63 22.04
N GLY A 752 0.97 -16.38 22.99
CA GLY A 752 1.69 -17.63 22.72
C GLY A 752 3.13 -17.41 22.24
N THR A 753 3.40 -16.23 21.73
CA THR A 753 4.69 -15.80 21.20
C THR A 753 5.15 -14.48 21.84
N LEU A 754 6.44 -14.23 21.82
CA LEU A 754 7.04 -12.95 22.20
C LEU A 754 7.49 -12.24 20.90
N ARG A 755 7.11 -10.99 20.76
CA ARG A 755 7.53 -10.15 19.64
C ARG A 755 8.88 -9.54 19.98
N ILE A 756 9.86 -9.76 19.13
CA ILE A 756 11.16 -9.11 19.17
C ILE A 756 11.18 -8.04 18.10
N GLU A 757 11.18 -6.77 18.51
CA GLU A 757 11.23 -5.65 17.59
C GLU A 757 12.63 -5.51 16.99
N MET A 758 12.72 -5.55 15.67
CA MET A 758 13.94 -5.40 14.90
C MET A 758 13.91 -4.04 14.19
N ASN A 759 14.73 -3.08 14.65
CA ASN A 759 14.68 -1.67 14.20
C ASN A 759 14.73 -1.43 12.68
N PHE A 760 15.29 -2.34 11.89
CA PHE A 760 15.44 -2.21 10.42
C PHE A 760 14.98 -3.45 9.66
N LEU A 761 14.52 -4.48 10.35
CA LEU A 761 14.02 -5.74 9.77
C LEU A 761 12.58 -5.99 10.23
N PRO A 762 11.82 -6.86 9.58
CA PRO A 762 10.53 -7.30 10.09
C PRO A 762 10.65 -7.89 11.49
N ASP A 763 9.66 -7.64 12.35
CA ASP A 763 9.62 -8.17 13.71
C ASP A 763 9.63 -9.70 13.70
N VAL A 764 10.39 -10.29 14.62
CA VAL A 764 10.47 -11.75 14.80
C VAL A 764 9.55 -12.16 15.94
N TYR A 765 8.77 -13.21 15.73
CA TYR A 765 7.89 -13.82 16.73
C TYR A 765 8.50 -15.15 17.19
N VAL A 766 8.86 -15.24 18.46
CA VAL A 766 9.46 -16.45 19.07
C VAL A 766 8.43 -17.09 20.01
N PRO A 767 8.31 -18.41 20.08
CA PRO A 767 7.46 -19.08 21.07
C PRO A 767 7.78 -18.61 22.49
N CYS A 768 6.75 -18.39 23.30
CA CYS A 768 6.92 -17.99 24.70
C CYS A 768 7.62 -19.08 25.50
N GLY A 769 8.72 -18.74 26.19
CA GLY A 769 9.50 -19.69 26.97
C GLY A 769 8.77 -20.32 28.18
N GLU A 770 7.67 -19.70 28.67
CA GLU A 770 6.86 -20.24 29.78
C GLU A 770 5.75 -21.17 29.31
N CYS A 771 4.97 -20.76 28.30
CA CYS A 771 3.81 -21.55 27.86
C CYS A 771 4.10 -22.36 26.58
N HIS A 772 5.27 -22.23 25.98
CA HIS A 772 5.68 -22.94 24.76
C HIS A 772 4.62 -22.89 23.62
N GLY A 773 3.96 -21.73 23.47
CA GLY A 773 2.91 -21.56 22.47
C GLY A 773 1.48 -21.85 22.95
N ALA A 774 1.28 -22.50 24.09
CA ALA A 774 -0.03 -22.93 24.60
C ALA A 774 -0.97 -21.77 24.98
N ARG A 775 -0.49 -20.53 25.14
CA ARG A 775 -1.26 -19.29 25.47
C ARG A 775 -1.84 -19.22 26.88
N TYR A 776 -1.97 -20.35 27.61
CA TYR A 776 -2.59 -20.46 28.92
C TYR A 776 -1.57 -20.76 30.02
N ASN A 777 -1.97 -20.48 31.26
CA ASN A 777 -1.24 -20.90 32.43
C ASN A 777 -1.48 -22.42 32.71
N ARG A 778 -0.60 -22.99 33.52
CA ARG A 778 -0.62 -24.44 33.84
C ARG A 778 -1.94 -24.92 34.45
N GLU A 779 -2.53 -24.12 35.35
CA GLU A 779 -3.76 -24.52 36.05
C GLU A 779 -4.98 -24.60 35.10
N THR A 780 -5.04 -23.75 34.08
CA THR A 780 -6.10 -23.78 33.07
C THR A 780 -5.95 -25.01 32.16
N LEU A 781 -4.70 -25.40 31.87
CA LEU A 781 -4.38 -26.56 31.04
C LEU A 781 -4.63 -27.92 31.76
N GLU A 782 -4.85 -27.91 33.08
CA GLU A 782 -5.25 -29.11 33.80
C GLU A 782 -6.71 -29.53 33.53
N VAL A 783 -7.54 -28.67 32.96
CA VAL A 783 -8.92 -28.96 32.61
C VAL A 783 -9.00 -29.61 31.22
N HIS A 784 -9.64 -30.78 31.15
CA HIS A 784 -9.75 -31.56 29.93
C HIS A 784 -11.21 -31.75 29.50
N TYR A 785 -11.43 -31.77 28.19
CA TYR A 785 -12.67 -32.23 27.55
C TYR A 785 -12.33 -33.35 26.57
N LYS A 786 -12.92 -34.55 26.78
CA LYS A 786 -12.56 -35.76 26.03
C LYS A 786 -11.03 -36.03 25.95
N GLY A 787 -10.32 -35.74 27.04
CA GLY A 787 -8.87 -35.96 27.16
C GLY A 787 -7.99 -34.92 26.51
N LYS A 788 -8.56 -33.82 25.98
CA LYS A 788 -7.81 -32.73 25.36
C LYS A 788 -7.94 -31.41 26.17
N THR A 789 -6.85 -30.68 26.31
CA THR A 789 -6.82 -29.33 26.88
C THR A 789 -7.36 -28.31 25.88
N ILE A 790 -7.69 -27.11 26.35
CA ILE A 790 -8.13 -26.03 25.44
C ILE A 790 -7.03 -25.58 24.46
N ALA A 791 -5.76 -25.70 24.84
CA ALA A 791 -4.65 -25.40 23.96
C ALA A 791 -4.51 -26.44 22.84
N GLU A 792 -4.64 -27.73 23.17
CA GLU A 792 -4.62 -28.81 22.17
C GLU A 792 -5.83 -28.72 21.23
N VAL A 793 -6.99 -28.27 21.71
CA VAL A 793 -8.14 -27.97 20.83
C VAL A 793 -7.88 -26.84 19.87
N LEU A 794 -7.22 -25.78 20.30
CA LEU A 794 -6.83 -24.68 19.41
C LEU A 794 -5.77 -25.12 18.39
N ASP A 795 -4.96 -26.10 18.71
CA ASP A 795 -3.92 -26.64 17.83
C ASP A 795 -4.46 -27.70 16.83
N MET A 796 -5.67 -28.21 17.04
CA MET A 796 -6.30 -29.13 16.09
C MET A 796 -6.53 -28.50 14.71
N PRO A 797 -6.31 -29.25 13.61
CA PRO A 797 -6.90 -28.93 12.31
C PRO A 797 -8.43 -28.81 12.40
N ILE A 798 -9.01 -27.90 11.61
CA ILE A 798 -10.46 -27.67 11.64
C ILE A 798 -11.25 -28.96 11.31
N GLU A 799 -10.75 -29.79 10.39
CA GLU A 799 -11.37 -31.07 10.03
C GLU A 799 -11.40 -32.06 11.23
N GLU A 800 -10.29 -32.21 11.96
CA GLU A 800 -10.22 -33.02 13.18
C GLU A 800 -11.14 -32.46 14.28
N ALA A 801 -11.14 -31.14 14.44
CA ALA A 801 -12.03 -30.48 15.40
C ALA A 801 -13.51 -30.67 15.03
N ALA A 802 -13.88 -30.70 13.75
CA ALA A 802 -15.25 -30.95 13.30
C ALA A 802 -15.73 -32.37 13.70
N GLU A 803 -14.87 -33.37 13.57
CA GLU A 803 -15.13 -34.72 14.03
C GLU A 803 -15.19 -34.80 15.57
N PHE A 804 -14.23 -34.18 16.26
CA PHE A 804 -14.14 -34.15 17.71
C PHE A 804 -15.40 -33.57 18.39
N PHE A 805 -15.95 -32.48 17.80
CA PHE A 805 -17.13 -31.79 18.29
C PHE A 805 -18.43 -32.15 17.55
N ALA A 806 -18.46 -33.21 16.74
CA ALA A 806 -19.63 -33.62 15.95
C ALA A 806 -20.94 -33.77 16.77
N ALA A 807 -20.83 -34.21 18.03
CA ALA A 807 -21.96 -34.34 18.94
C ALA A 807 -22.49 -33.01 19.51
N ILE A 808 -21.86 -31.87 19.23
CA ILE A 808 -22.24 -30.54 19.76
C ILE A 808 -22.68 -29.64 18.60
N PRO A 809 -23.99 -29.55 18.29
CA PRO A 809 -24.49 -28.87 17.08
C PRO A 809 -24.06 -27.41 16.95
N ALA A 810 -23.97 -26.69 18.08
CA ALA A 810 -23.54 -25.29 18.10
C ALA A 810 -22.10 -25.11 17.64
N ILE A 811 -21.18 -26.03 17.93
CA ILE A 811 -19.79 -26.03 17.52
C ILE A 811 -19.65 -26.61 16.12
N ALA A 812 -20.24 -27.79 15.90
CA ALA A 812 -20.15 -28.55 14.65
C ALA A 812 -20.60 -27.73 13.44
N ARG A 813 -21.66 -26.93 13.56
CA ARG A 813 -22.13 -26.06 12.48
C ARG A 813 -21.06 -25.05 12.04
N HIS A 814 -20.35 -24.42 12.98
CA HIS A 814 -19.28 -23.47 12.69
C HIS A 814 -18.10 -24.16 12.00
N LEU A 815 -17.70 -25.31 12.49
CA LEU A 815 -16.55 -26.06 11.98
C LEU A 815 -16.85 -26.63 10.59
N ASN A 816 -18.02 -27.21 10.37
CA ASN A 816 -18.43 -27.73 9.06
C ASN A 816 -18.42 -26.60 7.99
N THR A 817 -18.89 -25.40 8.32
CA THR A 817 -18.84 -24.27 7.37
C THR A 817 -17.39 -23.91 6.99
N LEU A 818 -16.44 -24.00 7.94
CA LEU A 818 -15.02 -23.79 7.65
C LEU A 818 -14.44 -24.91 6.76
N VAL A 819 -14.89 -26.16 6.96
CA VAL A 819 -14.51 -27.29 6.09
C VAL A 819 -15.08 -27.13 4.69
N ASP A 820 -16.36 -26.69 4.57
CA ASP A 820 -17.05 -26.48 3.29
C ASP A 820 -16.34 -25.43 2.41
N VAL A 821 -15.77 -24.38 3.01
CA VAL A 821 -14.96 -23.40 2.27
C VAL A 821 -13.51 -23.86 2.02
N GLY A 822 -13.17 -25.12 2.33
CA GLY A 822 -11.85 -25.69 2.05
C GLY A 822 -10.77 -25.32 3.05
N LEU A 823 -11.11 -25.02 4.31
CA LEU A 823 -10.15 -24.66 5.38
C LEU A 823 -9.93 -25.79 6.39
N GLY A 824 -10.28 -27.04 6.07
CA GLY A 824 -10.16 -28.19 6.97
C GLY A 824 -8.76 -28.38 7.54
N TYR A 825 -7.73 -28.10 6.75
CA TYR A 825 -6.31 -28.25 7.11
C TYR A 825 -5.78 -27.13 8.03
N VAL A 826 -6.45 -25.98 8.11
CA VAL A 826 -6.02 -24.85 8.95
C VAL A 826 -6.27 -25.18 10.42
N ARG A 827 -5.35 -24.80 11.31
CA ARG A 827 -5.54 -25.00 12.76
C ARG A 827 -6.50 -23.96 13.33
N LEU A 828 -7.38 -24.36 14.25
CA LEU A 828 -8.36 -23.47 14.88
C LEU A 828 -7.75 -22.22 15.51
N GLY A 829 -6.63 -22.37 16.19
CA GLY A 829 -5.89 -21.30 16.87
C GLY A 829 -4.80 -20.67 16.03
N GLN A 830 -4.69 -20.94 14.72
CA GLN A 830 -3.65 -20.40 13.85
C GLN A 830 -3.67 -18.87 13.88
N PRO A 831 -2.56 -18.19 14.20
CA PRO A 831 -2.52 -16.72 14.27
C PRO A 831 -2.87 -16.07 12.94
N ALA A 832 -3.71 -15.01 12.97
CA ALA A 832 -4.12 -14.29 11.77
C ALA A 832 -2.97 -13.81 10.85
N PRO A 833 -1.82 -13.34 11.37
CA PRO A 833 -0.70 -12.94 10.52
C PRO A 833 -0.05 -14.10 9.73
N THR A 834 -0.25 -15.35 10.13
CA THR A 834 0.31 -16.53 9.45
C THR A 834 -0.59 -17.07 8.35
N LEU A 835 -1.86 -16.63 8.30
CA LEU A 835 -2.78 -16.99 7.23
C LEU A 835 -2.41 -16.32 5.92
N SER A 836 -2.59 -17.04 4.81
CA SER A 836 -2.54 -16.43 3.47
C SER A 836 -3.75 -15.50 3.25
N GLY A 837 -3.66 -14.59 2.27
CA GLY A 837 -4.77 -13.70 1.92
C GLY A 837 -6.05 -14.48 1.57
N GLY A 838 -5.94 -15.55 0.79
CA GLY A 838 -7.05 -16.39 0.42
C GLY A 838 -7.64 -17.20 1.60
N GLU A 839 -6.81 -17.66 2.55
CA GLU A 839 -7.30 -18.30 3.78
C GLU A 839 -8.08 -17.31 4.65
N ALA A 840 -7.54 -16.10 4.86
CA ALA A 840 -8.21 -15.04 5.61
C ALA A 840 -9.57 -14.69 4.99
N GLN A 841 -9.63 -14.58 3.67
CA GLN A 841 -10.86 -14.31 2.93
C GLN A 841 -11.90 -15.42 3.10
N ARG A 842 -11.49 -16.69 3.01
CA ARG A 842 -12.38 -17.85 3.24
C ARG A 842 -12.89 -17.93 4.69
N VAL A 843 -12.07 -17.56 5.68
CA VAL A 843 -12.54 -17.44 7.08
C VAL A 843 -13.63 -16.38 7.21
N LYS A 844 -13.47 -15.21 6.56
CA LYS A 844 -14.51 -14.16 6.53
C LYS A 844 -15.79 -14.66 5.89
N LEU A 845 -15.68 -15.33 4.74
CA LEU A 845 -16.82 -15.92 4.04
C LEU A 845 -17.53 -16.97 4.93
N ALA A 846 -16.79 -17.86 5.57
CA ALA A 846 -17.36 -18.85 6.48
C ALA A 846 -18.13 -18.21 7.64
N SER A 847 -17.62 -17.12 8.22
CA SER A 847 -18.30 -16.38 9.28
C SER A 847 -19.65 -15.79 8.83
N GLU A 848 -19.75 -15.32 7.60
CA GLU A 848 -21.00 -14.77 7.05
C GLU A 848 -22.00 -15.87 6.67
N LEU A 849 -21.54 -17.02 6.17
CA LEU A 849 -22.37 -18.17 5.84
C LEU A 849 -23.11 -18.75 7.06
N GLN A 850 -22.57 -18.56 8.25
CA GLN A 850 -23.17 -19.02 9.52
C GLN A 850 -24.39 -18.19 9.93
N ARG A 851 -24.49 -16.94 9.41
CA ARG A 851 -25.58 -16.04 9.74
C ARG A 851 -26.85 -16.41 8.97
N ARG A 852 -28.01 -16.06 9.53
CA ARG A 852 -29.29 -16.30 8.86
C ARG A 852 -29.37 -15.46 7.59
N SER A 853 -29.58 -16.11 6.45
CA SER A 853 -29.80 -15.41 5.17
C SER A 853 -31.23 -14.86 5.11
N THR A 854 -31.37 -13.65 4.60
CA THR A 854 -32.64 -12.97 4.33
C THR A 854 -33.04 -13.09 2.86
N GLY A 855 -32.11 -13.48 1.98
CA GLY A 855 -32.31 -13.53 0.52
C GLY A 855 -32.21 -12.16 -0.15
N ARG A 856 -31.80 -11.11 0.58
CA ARG A 856 -31.62 -9.73 0.08
C ARG A 856 -30.27 -9.14 0.41
N THR A 857 -29.28 -10.01 0.64
CA THR A 857 -27.90 -9.62 0.94
C THR A 857 -27.07 -9.58 -0.33
N VAL A 858 -26.27 -8.52 -0.52
CA VAL A 858 -25.22 -8.46 -1.54
C VAL A 858 -23.88 -8.82 -0.93
N TYR A 859 -23.23 -9.83 -1.50
CA TYR A 859 -21.86 -10.22 -1.19
C TYR A 859 -20.93 -9.66 -2.28
N VAL A 860 -19.96 -8.89 -1.89
CA VAL A 860 -18.90 -8.36 -2.76
C VAL A 860 -17.60 -9.07 -2.41
N LEU A 861 -17.03 -9.80 -3.37
CA LEU A 861 -15.78 -10.54 -3.20
C LEU A 861 -14.73 -10.03 -4.19
N ASP A 862 -13.53 -9.76 -3.69
CA ASP A 862 -12.41 -9.29 -4.50
C ASP A 862 -11.41 -10.43 -4.70
N GLU A 863 -11.33 -10.93 -5.94
CA GLU A 863 -10.47 -12.03 -6.39
C GLU A 863 -10.48 -13.24 -5.43
N PRO A 864 -11.66 -13.86 -5.17
CA PRO A 864 -11.76 -14.90 -4.15
C PRO A 864 -11.04 -16.21 -4.49
N THR A 865 -10.58 -16.39 -5.72
CA THR A 865 -9.83 -17.59 -6.16
C THR A 865 -8.33 -17.43 -6.10
N THR A 866 -7.84 -16.31 -5.61
CA THR A 866 -6.40 -16.05 -5.46
C THR A 866 -5.72 -17.14 -4.63
N GLY A 867 -4.65 -17.76 -5.18
CA GLY A 867 -3.88 -18.80 -4.50
C GLY A 867 -4.62 -20.14 -4.34
N LEU A 868 -5.68 -20.38 -5.08
CA LEU A 868 -6.46 -21.60 -5.01
C LEU A 868 -6.12 -22.57 -6.15
N HIS A 869 -5.93 -23.83 -5.78
CA HIS A 869 -5.91 -24.94 -6.72
C HIS A 869 -7.31 -25.16 -7.35
N PHE A 870 -7.38 -25.71 -8.55
CA PHE A 870 -8.64 -26.00 -9.28
C PHE A 870 -9.72 -26.68 -8.43
N GLU A 871 -9.33 -27.67 -7.60
CA GLU A 871 -10.27 -28.35 -6.70
C GLU A 871 -10.80 -27.43 -5.60
N ASP A 872 -9.97 -26.50 -5.09
CA ASP A 872 -10.41 -25.53 -4.08
C ASP A 872 -11.34 -24.49 -4.71
N VAL A 873 -11.08 -24.08 -5.97
CA VAL A 873 -11.97 -23.22 -6.77
C VAL A 873 -13.34 -23.90 -6.96
N ARG A 874 -13.36 -25.18 -7.32
CA ARG A 874 -14.60 -25.94 -7.47
C ARG A 874 -15.43 -25.95 -6.17
N ARG A 875 -14.79 -26.16 -5.02
CA ARG A 875 -15.47 -26.12 -3.71
C ARG A 875 -16.02 -24.74 -3.39
N LEU A 876 -15.22 -23.70 -3.62
CA LEU A 876 -15.64 -22.30 -3.40
C LEU A 876 -16.85 -21.95 -4.27
N LEU A 877 -16.85 -22.34 -5.54
CA LEU A 877 -17.98 -22.13 -6.46
C LEU A 877 -19.27 -22.77 -5.93
N GLY A 878 -19.19 -24.00 -5.39
CA GLY A 878 -20.33 -24.63 -4.73
C GLY A 878 -20.93 -23.81 -3.60
N VAL A 879 -20.07 -23.17 -2.81
CA VAL A 879 -20.48 -22.26 -1.74
C VAL A 879 -21.12 -20.98 -2.29
N LEU A 880 -20.52 -20.35 -3.30
CA LEU A 880 -21.06 -19.12 -3.91
C LEU A 880 -22.43 -19.37 -4.56
N HIS A 881 -22.59 -20.46 -5.31
CA HIS A 881 -23.88 -20.85 -5.89
C HIS A 881 -24.93 -21.11 -4.80
N SER A 882 -24.57 -21.77 -3.68
CA SER A 882 -25.48 -21.96 -2.55
C SER A 882 -25.96 -20.66 -1.90
N LEU A 883 -25.13 -19.59 -1.91
CA LEU A 883 -25.55 -18.25 -1.47
C LEU A 883 -26.58 -17.65 -2.40
N VAL A 884 -26.35 -17.77 -3.71
CA VAL A 884 -27.27 -17.25 -4.73
C VAL A 884 -28.59 -18.02 -4.72
N ASP A 885 -28.57 -19.35 -4.55
CA ASP A 885 -29.78 -20.19 -4.47
C ASP A 885 -30.67 -19.85 -3.28
N LYS A 886 -30.11 -19.21 -2.25
CA LYS A 886 -30.86 -18.62 -1.12
C LYS A 886 -31.44 -17.23 -1.42
N GLY A 887 -31.38 -16.74 -2.66
CA GLY A 887 -31.90 -15.45 -3.13
C GLY A 887 -30.96 -14.28 -3.01
N ASN A 888 -29.73 -14.46 -2.50
CA ASN A 888 -28.74 -13.39 -2.37
C ASN A 888 -28.10 -13.05 -3.71
N THR A 889 -27.47 -11.89 -3.78
CA THR A 889 -26.64 -11.47 -4.91
C THR A 889 -25.17 -11.67 -4.55
N VAL A 890 -24.40 -12.23 -5.46
CA VAL A 890 -22.95 -12.37 -5.30
C VAL A 890 -22.26 -11.65 -6.44
N ILE A 891 -21.45 -10.64 -6.13
CA ILE A 891 -20.64 -9.88 -7.08
C ILE A 891 -19.18 -10.25 -6.83
N VAL A 892 -18.51 -10.81 -7.84
CA VAL A 892 -17.10 -11.18 -7.76
C VAL A 892 -16.29 -10.35 -8.75
N ILE A 893 -15.18 -9.76 -8.30
CA ILE A 893 -14.14 -9.26 -9.19
C ILE A 893 -13.25 -10.44 -9.49
N GLU A 894 -13.12 -10.86 -10.77
CA GLU A 894 -12.41 -12.09 -11.09
C GLU A 894 -11.65 -12.05 -12.42
N HIS A 895 -10.60 -12.84 -12.47
CA HIS A 895 -9.79 -13.10 -13.66
C HIS A 895 -9.76 -14.59 -14.03
N ASN A 896 -10.13 -15.46 -13.10
CA ASN A 896 -10.15 -16.90 -13.30
C ASN A 896 -11.28 -17.30 -14.22
N LEU A 897 -10.93 -17.83 -15.42
CA LEU A 897 -11.91 -18.22 -16.44
C LEU A 897 -12.82 -19.37 -15.98
N ASP A 898 -12.36 -20.25 -15.10
CA ASP A 898 -13.18 -21.32 -14.55
C ASP A 898 -14.33 -20.78 -13.69
N VAL A 899 -14.11 -19.65 -13.01
CA VAL A 899 -15.18 -18.95 -12.30
C VAL A 899 -16.07 -18.20 -13.29
N ILE A 900 -15.47 -17.43 -14.21
CA ILE A 900 -16.19 -16.58 -15.16
C ILE A 900 -17.13 -17.39 -16.06
N LYS A 901 -16.75 -18.62 -16.47
CA LYS A 901 -17.64 -19.49 -17.26
C LYS A 901 -18.87 -19.97 -16.51
N THR A 902 -18.87 -19.92 -15.15
CA THR A 902 -19.97 -20.43 -14.31
C THR A 902 -20.95 -19.36 -13.84
N VAL A 903 -20.65 -18.06 -14.01
CA VAL A 903 -21.50 -16.95 -13.56
C VAL A 903 -22.74 -16.80 -14.41
N ASP A 904 -23.76 -16.11 -13.87
CA ASP A 904 -24.99 -15.82 -14.59
C ASP A 904 -24.87 -14.55 -15.44
N TRP A 905 -24.05 -13.58 -14.99
CA TRP A 905 -23.86 -12.28 -15.65
C TRP A 905 -22.43 -11.80 -15.57
N ILE A 906 -21.94 -11.18 -16.62
CA ILE A 906 -20.60 -10.56 -16.69
C ILE A 906 -20.76 -9.06 -16.97
N ILE A 907 -19.90 -8.29 -16.29
CA ILE A 907 -19.65 -6.87 -16.56
C ILE A 907 -18.16 -6.74 -16.87
N ASP A 908 -17.82 -6.52 -18.13
CA ASP A 908 -16.43 -6.48 -18.61
C ASP A 908 -15.95 -5.03 -18.81
N LEU A 909 -14.91 -4.63 -18.07
CA LEU A 909 -14.31 -3.30 -18.12
C LEU A 909 -13.04 -3.30 -18.96
N GLY A 910 -12.85 -2.23 -19.72
CA GLY A 910 -11.67 -2.08 -20.57
C GLY A 910 -11.75 -0.83 -21.45
N PRO A 911 -11.24 -0.94 -22.69
CA PRO A 911 -10.53 -2.08 -23.29
C PRO A 911 -9.11 -2.29 -22.76
N GLU A 912 -8.49 -1.24 -22.19
CA GLU A 912 -7.13 -1.25 -21.66
C GLU A 912 -7.09 -0.90 -20.16
N GLY A 913 -5.88 -0.91 -19.55
CA GLY A 913 -5.64 -0.41 -18.21
C GLY A 913 -5.39 1.10 -18.15
N GLY A 914 -5.49 1.70 -16.96
CA GLY A 914 -5.19 3.11 -16.71
C GLY A 914 -6.05 4.07 -17.53
N SER A 915 -5.42 5.06 -18.15
CA SER A 915 -6.13 6.07 -18.96
C SER A 915 -6.80 5.52 -20.22
N GLY A 916 -6.40 4.34 -20.70
CA GLY A 916 -7.05 3.65 -21.83
C GLY A 916 -8.28 2.81 -21.43
N GLY A 917 -8.54 2.68 -20.12
CA GLY A 917 -9.63 1.89 -19.56
C GLY A 917 -10.81 2.73 -19.06
N GLY A 918 -11.51 2.17 -18.08
CA GLY A 918 -12.58 2.86 -17.36
C GLY A 918 -13.91 2.94 -18.10
N MET A 919 -14.15 2.04 -19.05
CA MET A 919 -15.41 1.92 -19.81
C MET A 919 -15.97 0.51 -19.68
N ILE A 920 -17.29 0.35 -19.82
CA ILE A 920 -17.92 -0.95 -19.99
C ILE A 920 -17.73 -1.35 -21.46
N VAL A 921 -17.05 -2.47 -21.69
CA VAL A 921 -16.80 -3.05 -23.01
C VAL A 921 -17.92 -4.01 -23.40
N ALA A 922 -18.36 -4.82 -22.44
CA ALA A 922 -19.44 -5.76 -22.63
C ALA A 922 -20.19 -6.00 -21.31
N GLN A 923 -21.49 -6.29 -21.42
CA GLN A 923 -22.28 -6.82 -20.31
C GLN A 923 -23.29 -7.82 -20.87
N GLY A 924 -23.55 -8.88 -20.12
CA GLY A 924 -24.44 -9.94 -20.54
C GLY A 924 -24.10 -11.29 -19.92
N THR A 925 -24.74 -12.34 -20.41
CA THR A 925 -24.35 -13.70 -20.09
C THR A 925 -22.96 -14.01 -20.65
N PRO A 926 -22.22 -15.00 -20.10
CA PRO A 926 -20.93 -15.42 -20.64
C PRO A 926 -20.95 -15.67 -22.14
N GLU A 927 -22.02 -16.26 -22.66
CA GLU A 927 -22.22 -16.56 -24.09
C GLU A 927 -22.33 -15.26 -24.93
N GLU A 928 -23.06 -14.25 -24.44
CA GLU A 928 -23.22 -12.95 -25.11
C GLU A 928 -21.89 -12.18 -25.13
N VAL A 929 -21.13 -12.19 -24.02
CA VAL A 929 -19.85 -11.49 -23.91
C VAL A 929 -18.82 -12.07 -24.89
N THR A 930 -18.86 -13.37 -25.18
CA THR A 930 -17.95 -13.99 -26.19
C THR A 930 -18.20 -13.52 -27.64
N GLN A 931 -19.33 -12.87 -27.91
CA GLN A 931 -19.66 -12.32 -29.23
C GLN A 931 -19.13 -10.88 -29.41
N VAL A 932 -18.69 -10.24 -28.33
CA VAL A 932 -18.18 -8.86 -28.36
C VAL A 932 -16.68 -8.88 -28.71
N ALA A 933 -16.33 -8.49 -29.92
CA ALA A 933 -14.96 -8.54 -30.42
C ALA A 933 -13.95 -7.69 -29.61
N GLN A 934 -14.41 -6.66 -28.94
CA GLN A 934 -13.57 -5.77 -28.11
C GLN A 934 -13.30 -6.33 -26.69
N SER A 935 -14.04 -7.38 -26.30
CA SER A 935 -13.86 -8.02 -24.98
C SER A 935 -12.70 -9.00 -25.03
N HIS A 936 -11.62 -8.65 -24.34
CA HIS A 936 -10.52 -9.59 -24.13
C HIS A 936 -10.97 -10.81 -23.32
N THR A 937 -11.75 -10.59 -22.26
CA THR A 937 -12.35 -11.66 -21.47
C THR A 937 -13.18 -12.60 -22.32
N GLY A 938 -14.05 -12.06 -23.20
CA GLY A 938 -14.85 -12.85 -24.14
C GLY A 938 -14.01 -13.69 -25.10
N THR A 939 -12.89 -13.14 -25.58
CA THR A 939 -11.97 -13.85 -26.49
C THR A 939 -11.37 -15.10 -25.82
N PHE A 940 -10.89 -14.99 -24.57
CA PHE A 940 -10.33 -16.13 -23.83
C PHE A 940 -11.40 -17.08 -23.30
N LEU A 941 -12.60 -16.62 -23.03
CA LEU A 941 -13.71 -17.44 -22.55
C LEU A 941 -14.33 -18.31 -23.63
N LYS A 942 -14.32 -17.85 -24.87
CA LYS A 942 -14.98 -18.53 -26.01
C LYS A 942 -14.56 -20.00 -26.19
N PRO A 943 -13.27 -20.38 -26.17
CA PRO A 943 -12.87 -21.78 -26.28
C PRO A 943 -13.41 -22.66 -25.16
N MET A 944 -13.54 -22.12 -23.95
CA MET A 944 -14.01 -22.89 -22.77
C MET A 944 -15.51 -23.15 -22.80
N LEU A 945 -16.31 -22.30 -23.43
CA LEU A 945 -17.76 -22.48 -23.62
C LEU A 945 -18.09 -23.34 -24.82
N THR A 946 -17.22 -23.38 -25.85
CA THR A 946 -17.42 -24.16 -27.09
C THR A 946 -16.87 -25.57 -27.01
N ALA A 947 -15.88 -25.83 -26.14
CA ALA A 947 -15.44 -27.18 -25.82
C ALA A 947 -16.57 -27.86 -25.00
N GLY A 948 -17.53 -28.48 -25.69
CA GLY A 948 -18.60 -29.28 -25.05
C GLY A 948 -18.03 -30.39 -24.20
N PRO A 949 -18.88 -31.02 -23.33
CA PRO A 949 -18.43 -32.04 -22.39
C PRO A 949 -17.76 -33.23 -23.06
#